data_387b9bfc7ad1b0b1d87af42fd829677f
#
_entry.id   387b9bfc7ad1b0b1d87af42fd829677f
#
_cell.length_a   1.000
_cell.length_b   1.000
_cell.length_c   1.000
_cell.angle_alpha   90.00
_cell.angle_beta   90.00
_cell.angle_gamma   90.00
#
_symmetry.space_group_name_H-M   'P 1'
#
loop_
_entity.id
_entity.type
_entity.pdbx_description
1 polymer ?
#
loop_
_entity_poly.entity_id
_entity_poly.type
_entity_poly.pdbx_seq_one_letter_code
_entity_poly.pdbx_strand_id
1 'polypeptide(L)'
;MGDVLAYEAELLGLVREYLDFAEFEETVKVFTKECKIKGKPLPKPAGVSSRDSKALPVQKDLLTAFENGEQKVFFQLWEEHISSSVRDNDLVAQKLEFYLHIHFATYLLKHSMGKPDKAELEERISYFKAYLETKGAALSQTTEFLPFYALPFVPNPMVHPSFKELFQDSWTLDLRTRLEKFLSLTLKVRQTPRLLTLFKENGQCNKEMLQHLHQQLVESEHRTMTYLKLFNKMQADYCNLIGVTAELVDSLEATVSGKMITPEYLQSVCVRLFSNQMRQSVAQSIDFTRPGTASTMLRASLVPEKMQDVPLLPSLDYEKLKKDLITGNDRLKAFLLQALRWRLTTSYPGEQRDTVLQAYISNDLLDCHSNCQISVLKLLHSKSDVVRQYMARLINAFASLAEGRVYLSQNPTLLQMLEERLKAEDKDSLTWENVLGALQKFSLRRALQSAMIKDGLIFWLVDVLADTDCLSDYTLEYSVALLMNLCLRSAGKKMCARMANHVLKVLSDLLGHENHEIQPYVNGALYSILANPSVREEARAMGMEEILRCFIKEGNAEMIRQIEFIIKQLNSEETLNDSIVSDDEEEEEDEEEDHNIMEADLDKDEVLQPQLGELAGEKLLTTEYLGILTHTPKSKKKLFPGVHQSIDEPLQRPVTPGYHRTMY
;
A
#
# COMPACT_ATOMS: atom_id res chain seq x y z
N MET A 1 12.68 26.09 -41.17
CA MET A 1 11.43 25.67 -41.83
C MET A 1 11.61 24.50 -42.80
N GLY A 2 12.78 24.31 -43.44
CA GLY A 2 13.02 23.18 -44.34
C GLY A 2 12.91 21.82 -43.67
N ASP A 3 13.45 21.64 -42.46
CA ASP A 3 13.46 20.38 -41.76
C ASP A 3 12.06 19.89 -41.32
N VAL A 4 11.19 20.83 -40.89
CA VAL A 4 9.82 20.48 -40.47
C VAL A 4 8.97 19.95 -41.62
N LEU A 5 9.15 20.50 -42.84
CA LEU A 5 8.44 20.04 -44.02
C LEU A 5 8.94 18.68 -44.53
N ALA A 6 10.23 18.37 -44.33
CA ALA A 6 10.79 17.07 -44.66
C ALA A 6 10.22 15.97 -43.73
N TYR A 7 10.16 16.23 -42.44
CA TYR A 7 9.55 15.31 -41.45
C TYR A 7 8.03 15.16 -41.69
N GLU A 8 7.32 16.21 -42.08
CA GLU A 8 5.89 16.13 -42.40
C GLU A 8 5.63 15.21 -43.60
N ALA A 9 6.42 15.33 -44.63
CA ALA A 9 6.32 14.44 -45.82
C ALA A 9 6.56 12.97 -45.46
N GLU A 10 7.57 12.70 -44.65
CA GLU A 10 7.89 11.37 -44.19
C GLU A 10 6.78 10.78 -43.31
N LEU A 11 6.24 11.57 -42.36
CA LEU A 11 5.13 11.17 -41.47
C LEU A 11 3.86 10.83 -42.28
N LEU A 12 3.50 11.65 -43.27
CA LEU A 12 2.37 11.40 -44.16
C LEU A 12 2.59 10.13 -45.00
N GLY A 13 3.84 9.87 -45.37
CA GLY A 13 4.23 8.62 -46.05
C GLY A 13 4.01 7.41 -45.17
N LEU A 14 4.42 7.45 -43.91
CA LEU A 14 4.25 6.39 -42.91
C LEU A 14 2.76 6.12 -42.58
N VAL A 15 1.97 7.15 -42.48
CA VAL A 15 0.51 7.05 -42.24
C VAL A 15 -0.16 6.36 -43.45
N ARG A 16 0.19 6.78 -44.67
CA ARG A 16 -0.34 6.15 -45.88
C ARG A 16 0.05 4.68 -45.98
N GLU A 17 1.32 4.35 -45.73
CA GLU A 17 1.84 2.96 -45.73
C GLU A 17 1.07 2.09 -44.73
N TYR A 18 0.75 2.64 -43.50
CA TYR A 18 -0.05 1.95 -42.51
C TYR A 18 -1.50 1.74 -42.94
N LEU A 19 -2.15 2.75 -43.51
CA LEU A 19 -3.54 2.68 -43.97
C LEU A 19 -3.66 1.66 -45.16
N ASP A 20 -2.69 1.63 -46.05
CA ASP A 20 -2.62 0.68 -47.18
C ASP A 20 -2.38 -0.77 -46.68
N PHE A 21 -1.56 -0.94 -45.65
CA PHE A 21 -1.34 -2.22 -44.96
C PHE A 21 -2.58 -2.71 -44.25
N ALA A 22 -3.31 -1.82 -43.56
CA ALA A 22 -4.52 -2.12 -42.84
C ALA A 22 -5.77 -2.27 -43.73
N GLU A 23 -5.59 -2.28 -45.07
CA GLU A 23 -6.64 -2.47 -46.08
C GLU A 23 -7.76 -1.39 -46.04
N PHE A 24 -7.46 -0.16 -45.57
CA PHE A 24 -8.39 0.98 -45.60
C PHE A 24 -8.39 1.67 -46.98
N GLU A 25 -8.76 0.96 -48.05
CA GLU A 25 -8.64 1.42 -49.44
C GLU A 25 -9.34 2.77 -49.70
N GLU A 26 -10.59 2.95 -49.22
CA GLU A 26 -11.34 4.21 -49.40
C GLU A 26 -10.69 5.35 -48.62
N THR A 27 -10.22 5.09 -47.40
CA THR A 27 -9.54 6.08 -46.57
C THR A 27 -8.21 6.51 -47.25
N VAL A 28 -7.46 5.61 -47.86
CA VAL A 28 -6.23 5.92 -48.58
C VAL A 28 -6.53 6.84 -49.80
N LYS A 29 -7.62 6.57 -50.57
CA LYS A 29 -8.04 7.39 -51.68
C LYS A 29 -8.41 8.80 -51.23
N VAL A 30 -9.22 8.93 -50.15
CA VAL A 30 -9.63 10.19 -49.57
C VAL A 30 -8.43 10.95 -49.00
N PHE A 31 -7.60 10.30 -48.22
CA PHE A 31 -6.37 10.87 -47.65
C PHE A 31 -5.43 11.42 -48.71
N THR A 32 -5.20 10.63 -49.75
CA THR A 32 -4.34 11.05 -50.88
C THR A 32 -4.90 12.25 -51.61
N LYS A 33 -6.24 12.32 -51.79
CA LYS A 33 -6.93 13.47 -52.42
C LYS A 33 -6.83 14.72 -51.55
N GLU A 34 -7.03 14.54 -50.26
CA GLU A 34 -6.99 15.66 -49.30
C GLU A 34 -5.56 16.21 -49.17
N CYS A 35 -4.54 15.38 -49.11
CA CYS A 35 -3.15 15.82 -49.12
C CYS A 35 -2.81 16.64 -50.38
N LYS A 36 -3.34 16.24 -51.56
CA LYS A 36 -3.17 17.01 -52.81
C LYS A 36 -3.86 18.37 -52.74
N ILE A 37 -5.10 18.44 -52.22
CA ILE A 37 -5.86 19.65 -52.09
C ILE A 37 -5.14 20.63 -51.13
N LYS A 38 -4.58 20.12 -50.05
CA LYS A 38 -3.88 20.93 -49.02
C LYS A 38 -2.41 21.20 -49.40
N GLY A 39 -1.96 20.80 -50.62
CA GLY A 39 -0.58 21.03 -51.07
C GLY A 39 0.49 20.33 -50.26
N LYS A 40 0.15 19.27 -49.55
CA LYS A 40 1.08 18.51 -48.71
C LYS A 40 1.82 17.46 -49.53
N PRO A 41 3.18 17.37 -49.44
CA PRO A 41 3.95 16.43 -50.24
C PRO A 41 3.76 15.01 -49.74
N LEU A 42 3.22 14.14 -50.59
CA LEU A 42 3.18 12.69 -50.34
C LEU A 42 4.31 12.01 -51.12
N PRO A 43 5.20 11.25 -50.45
CA PRO A 43 6.21 10.45 -51.16
C PRO A 43 5.53 9.44 -52.06
N LYS A 44 6.11 9.20 -53.25
CA LYS A 44 5.65 8.12 -54.15
C LYS A 44 5.72 6.77 -53.43
N PRO A 45 4.73 5.88 -53.57
CA PRO A 45 4.79 4.56 -52.99
C PRO A 45 6.08 3.87 -53.45
N ALA A 46 6.88 3.38 -52.50
CA ALA A 46 8.03 2.52 -52.85
C ALA A 46 7.46 1.35 -53.62
N GLY A 47 8.00 1.13 -54.85
CA GLY A 47 7.44 0.22 -55.83
C GLY A 47 7.10 -1.13 -55.24
N VAL A 48 5.90 -1.63 -55.59
CA VAL A 48 5.43 -2.98 -55.31
C VAL A 48 6.48 -3.99 -55.83
N SER A 49 7.25 -4.54 -54.90
CA SER A 49 8.27 -5.53 -55.25
C SER A 49 7.57 -6.84 -55.70
N SER A 50 8.04 -7.42 -56.75
CA SER A 50 7.60 -8.66 -57.47
C SER A 50 7.42 -9.94 -56.58
N ARG A 51 7.31 -9.81 -55.27
CA ARG A 51 7.13 -10.93 -54.32
C ARG A 51 5.67 -11.34 -54.10
N ASP A 52 4.70 -10.48 -54.41
CA ASP A 52 3.27 -10.76 -54.17
C ASP A 52 2.71 -11.85 -55.12
N SER A 53 3.38 -12.16 -56.26
CA SER A 53 2.98 -13.21 -57.18
C SER A 53 3.31 -14.63 -56.72
N LYS A 54 4.19 -14.80 -55.71
CA LYS A 54 4.60 -16.14 -55.22
C LYS A 54 3.87 -16.55 -53.93
N ALA A 55 3.29 -15.64 -53.18
CA ALA A 55 2.65 -15.94 -51.89
C ALA A 55 1.34 -16.74 -52.04
N LEU A 56 0.52 -16.40 -53.01
CA LEU A 56 -0.75 -17.08 -53.28
C LEU A 56 -0.58 -18.55 -53.72
N PRO A 57 0.36 -18.91 -54.66
CA PRO A 57 0.66 -20.29 -54.96
C PRO A 57 1.11 -21.10 -53.75
N VAL A 58 2.04 -20.57 -52.95
CA VAL A 58 2.55 -21.25 -51.75
C VAL A 58 1.43 -21.48 -50.70
N GLN A 59 0.55 -20.52 -50.47
CA GLN A 59 -0.60 -20.69 -49.60
C GLN A 59 -1.51 -21.81 -50.11
N LYS A 60 -1.78 -21.85 -51.43
CA LYS A 60 -2.59 -22.88 -52.06
C LYS A 60 -1.92 -24.26 -52.00
N ASP A 61 -0.63 -24.34 -52.19
CA ASP A 61 0.13 -25.62 -52.14
C ASP A 61 0.13 -26.17 -50.69
N LEU A 62 0.32 -25.32 -49.68
CA LEU A 62 0.21 -25.70 -48.25
C LEU A 62 -1.19 -26.19 -47.89
N LEU A 63 -2.24 -25.49 -48.32
CA LEU A 63 -3.62 -25.93 -48.10
C LEU A 63 -3.96 -27.23 -48.79
N THR A 64 -3.47 -27.42 -50.05
CA THR A 64 -3.65 -28.66 -50.80
C THR A 64 -2.94 -29.83 -50.11
N ALA A 65 -1.69 -29.64 -49.66
CA ALA A 65 -0.94 -30.68 -48.93
C ALA A 65 -1.60 -31.03 -47.58
N PHE A 66 -2.23 -30.05 -46.92
CA PHE A 66 -3.02 -30.26 -45.69
C PHE A 66 -4.26 -31.13 -45.99
N GLU A 67 -5.02 -30.78 -47.02
CA GLU A 67 -6.24 -31.52 -47.44
C GLU A 67 -5.95 -32.94 -47.90
N ASN A 68 -4.86 -33.15 -48.65
CA ASN A 68 -4.43 -34.46 -49.14
C ASN A 68 -3.75 -35.31 -48.07
N GLY A 69 -3.43 -34.75 -46.90
CA GLY A 69 -2.68 -35.46 -45.86
C GLY A 69 -1.22 -35.75 -46.19
N GLU A 70 -0.60 -34.95 -47.06
CA GLU A 70 0.79 -35.08 -47.52
C GLU A 70 1.76 -34.47 -46.50
N GLN A 71 1.97 -35.17 -45.39
CA GLN A 71 2.74 -34.69 -44.25
C GLN A 71 4.13 -34.16 -44.59
N LYS A 72 4.90 -34.93 -45.36
CA LYS A 72 6.30 -34.58 -45.72
C LYS A 72 6.36 -33.31 -46.58
N VAL A 73 5.49 -33.22 -47.58
CA VAL A 73 5.42 -32.05 -48.46
C VAL A 73 4.97 -30.81 -47.69
N PHE A 74 3.98 -30.96 -46.79
CA PHE A 74 3.48 -29.88 -45.99
C PHE A 74 4.58 -29.28 -45.10
N PHE A 75 5.26 -30.09 -44.28
CA PHE A 75 6.27 -29.60 -43.36
C PHE A 75 7.52 -29.08 -44.09
N GLN A 76 7.86 -29.62 -45.28
CA GLN A 76 8.92 -29.07 -46.11
C GLN A 76 8.58 -27.63 -46.56
N LEU A 77 7.38 -27.42 -47.11
CA LEU A 77 6.90 -26.09 -47.51
C LEU A 77 6.76 -25.16 -46.32
N TRP A 78 6.30 -25.67 -45.15
CA TRP A 78 6.19 -24.94 -43.92
C TRP A 78 7.54 -24.41 -43.43
N GLU A 79 8.58 -25.24 -43.45
CA GLU A 79 9.93 -24.87 -43.07
C GLU A 79 10.61 -23.92 -44.06
N GLU A 80 10.33 -24.06 -45.33
CA GLU A 80 10.91 -23.22 -46.38
C GLU A 80 10.32 -21.81 -46.41
N HIS A 81 9.01 -21.69 -46.16
CA HIS A 81 8.31 -20.41 -46.35
C HIS A 81 7.93 -19.68 -45.06
N ILE A 82 7.87 -20.36 -43.93
CA ILE A 82 7.65 -19.73 -42.64
C ILE A 82 8.99 -19.55 -41.89
N SER A 83 9.35 -18.30 -41.60
CA SER A 83 10.65 -18.02 -40.99
C SER A 83 10.78 -18.67 -39.60
N SER A 84 12.00 -19.11 -39.25
CA SER A 84 12.32 -19.70 -37.95
C SER A 84 11.97 -18.74 -36.80
N SER A 85 12.16 -17.43 -37.00
CA SER A 85 11.81 -16.40 -35.97
C SER A 85 10.32 -16.39 -35.66
N VAL A 86 9.42 -16.68 -36.61
CA VAL A 86 7.97 -16.78 -36.37
C VAL A 86 7.64 -18.12 -35.71
N ARG A 87 8.21 -19.22 -36.22
CA ARG A 87 7.96 -20.57 -35.69
C ARG A 87 8.42 -20.74 -34.26
N ASP A 88 9.56 -20.16 -33.90
CA ASP A 88 10.19 -20.36 -32.58
C ASP A 88 9.74 -19.33 -31.51
N ASN A 89 9.32 -18.13 -31.93
CA ASN A 89 8.98 -17.06 -31.00
C ASN A 89 7.46 -16.70 -30.91
N ASP A 90 6.67 -17.12 -31.91
CA ASP A 90 5.23 -16.85 -31.90
C ASP A 90 4.45 -18.03 -31.32
N LEU A 91 3.82 -17.80 -30.14
CA LEU A 91 3.02 -18.80 -29.46
C LEU A 91 1.85 -19.31 -30.35
N VAL A 92 1.28 -18.45 -31.22
CA VAL A 92 0.19 -18.83 -32.11
C VAL A 92 0.70 -19.79 -33.16
N ALA A 93 1.92 -19.56 -33.74
CA ALA A 93 2.56 -20.45 -34.68
C ALA A 93 2.89 -21.81 -34.05
N GLN A 94 3.44 -21.82 -32.82
CA GLN A 94 3.77 -23.04 -32.09
C GLN A 94 2.53 -23.89 -31.79
N LYS A 95 1.45 -23.28 -31.32
CA LYS A 95 0.18 -23.97 -31.07
C LYS A 95 -0.43 -24.54 -32.36
N LEU A 96 -0.38 -23.76 -33.44
CA LEU A 96 -0.88 -24.21 -34.72
C LEU A 96 -0.06 -25.39 -35.26
N GLU A 97 1.29 -25.32 -35.18
CA GLU A 97 2.19 -26.40 -35.60
C GLU A 97 1.92 -27.69 -34.80
N PHE A 98 1.65 -27.60 -33.53
CA PHE A 98 1.26 -28.73 -32.68
C PHE A 98 -0.03 -29.41 -33.18
N TYR A 99 -1.08 -28.63 -33.47
CA TYR A 99 -2.34 -29.17 -33.99
C TYR A 99 -2.20 -29.72 -35.38
N LEU A 100 -1.31 -29.18 -36.24
CA LEU A 100 -0.97 -29.74 -37.57
C LEU A 100 -0.32 -31.09 -37.43
N HIS A 101 0.61 -31.28 -36.51
CA HIS A 101 1.20 -32.59 -36.23
C HIS A 101 0.16 -33.62 -35.79
N ILE A 102 -0.81 -33.25 -34.95
CA ILE A 102 -1.93 -34.13 -34.58
C ILE A 102 -2.79 -34.47 -35.78
N HIS A 103 -3.09 -33.48 -36.63
CA HIS A 103 -3.87 -33.73 -37.87
C HIS A 103 -3.24 -34.79 -38.76
N PHE A 104 -1.95 -34.63 -39.05
CA PHE A 104 -1.25 -35.59 -39.92
C PHE A 104 -1.07 -36.97 -39.27
N ALA A 105 -0.85 -37.04 -37.94
CA ALA A 105 -0.76 -38.31 -37.22
C ALA A 105 -2.08 -39.10 -37.22
N THR A 106 -3.21 -38.40 -37.19
CA THR A 106 -4.54 -39.02 -37.19
C THR A 106 -5.22 -39.10 -38.55
N TYR A 107 -4.62 -38.52 -39.59
CA TYR A 107 -5.23 -38.39 -40.93
C TYR A 107 -5.69 -39.72 -41.51
N LEU A 108 -4.82 -40.77 -41.51
CA LEU A 108 -5.15 -42.09 -42.01
C LEU A 108 -6.29 -42.76 -41.24
N LEU A 109 -6.40 -42.53 -39.96
CA LEU A 109 -7.49 -43.06 -39.14
C LEU A 109 -8.84 -42.44 -39.48
N LYS A 110 -8.85 -41.19 -39.97
CA LYS A 110 -10.08 -40.50 -40.38
C LYS A 110 -10.54 -40.85 -41.79
N HIS A 111 -9.62 -41.00 -42.74
CA HIS A 111 -9.94 -41.04 -44.16
C HIS A 111 -9.81 -42.44 -44.80
N SER A 112 -9.32 -43.45 -44.05
CA SER A 112 -9.24 -44.81 -44.58
C SER A 112 -10.59 -45.50 -44.58
N MET A 113 -11.12 -45.84 -45.78
CA MET A 113 -12.34 -46.65 -45.97
C MET A 113 -12.11 -48.15 -45.63
N GLY A 114 -11.01 -48.51 -45.00
CA GLY A 114 -10.62 -49.89 -44.65
C GLY A 114 -9.59 -49.89 -43.49
N LYS A 115 -8.88 -51.02 -43.32
CA LYS A 115 -7.74 -51.05 -42.37
C LYS A 115 -6.64 -50.16 -42.93
N PRO A 116 -6.20 -49.10 -42.21
CA PRO A 116 -5.10 -48.26 -42.67
C PRO A 116 -3.83 -49.12 -42.83
N ASP A 117 -2.95 -48.70 -43.76
CA ASP A 117 -1.62 -49.32 -43.88
C ASP A 117 -0.88 -49.10 -42.57
N LYS A 118 -0.54 -50.22 -41.93
CA LYS A 118 0.04 -50.21 -40.60
C LYS A 118 1.43 -49.59 -40.59
N ALA A 119 2.18 -49.78 -41.68
CA ALA A 119 3.53 -49.25 -41.79
C ALA A 119 3.51 -47.69 -41.93
N GLU A 120 2.61 -47.18 -42.76
CA GLU A 120 2.46 -45.74 -42.93
C GLU A 120 1.92 -45.04 -41.67
N LEU A 121 1.00 -45.68 -40.97
CA LEU A 121 0.48 -45.17 -39.71
C LEU A 121 1.56 -45.09 -38.61
N GLU A 122 2.38 -46.13 -38.49
CA GLU A 122 3.52 -46.17 -37.57
C GLU A 122 4.57 -45.11 -37.91
N GLU A 123 4.84 -44.86 -39.19
CA GLU A 123 5.75 -43.80 -39.64
C GLU A 123 5.23 -42.41 -39.21
N ARG A 124 3.95 -42.10 -39.42
CA ARG A 124 3.32 -40.82 -39.06
C ARG A 124 3.30 -40.61 -37.55
N ILE A 125 3.01 -41.65 -36.79
CA ILE A 125 3.05 -41.61 -35.31
C ILE A 125 4.49 -41.43 -34.83
N SER A 126 5.48 -42.07 -35.45
CA SER A 126 6.88 -41.88 -35.09
C SER A 126 7.35 -40.45 -35.34
N TYR A 127 6.92 -39.84 -36.44
CA TYR A 127 7.21 -38.44 -36.74
C TYR A 127 6.61 -37.51 -35.71
N PHE A 128 5.38 -37.79 -35.26
CA PHE A 128 4.75 -37.02 -34.18
C PHE A 128 5.47 -37.19 -32.82
N LYS A 129 5.93 -38.42 -32.50
CA LYS A 129 6.75 -38.66 -31.30
C LYS A 129 8.03 -37.83 -31.33
N ALA A 130 8.75 -37.83 -32.42
CA ALA A 130 9.98 -37.04 -32.55
C ALA A 130 9.73 -35.54 -32.38
N TYR A 131 8.58 -35.04 -32.88
CA TYR A 131 8.18 -33.63 -32.62
C TYR A 131 7.90 -33.39 -31.15
N LEU A 132 7.16 -34.26 -30.44
CA LEU A 132 6.86 -34.12 -29.03
C LEU A 132 8.12 -34.11 -28.13
N GLU A 133 9.14 -34.88 -28.53
CA GLU A 133 10.43 -34.96 -27.80
C GLU A 133 11.33 -33.74 -28.06
N THR A 134 11.09 -33.01 -29.16
CA THR A 134 11.91 -31.85 -29.56
C THR A 134 11.17 -30.53 -29.33
N LYS A 135 10.59 -30.00 -30.40
CA LYS A 135 9.91 -28.69 -30.41
C LYS A 135 8.63 -28.67 -29.55
N GLY A 136 7.89 -29.76 -29.54
CA GLY A 136 6.66 -29.90 -28.75
C GLY A 136 6.88 -29.93 -27.25
N ALA A 137 8.08 -30.26 -26.75
CA ALA A 137 8.36 -30.41 -25.33
C ALA A 137 8.00 -29.16 -24.50
N ALA A 138 8.16 -27.96 -25.05
CA ALA A 138 7.83 -26.71 -24.40
C ALA A 138 6.34 -26.55 -24.09
N LEU A 139 5.44 -27.18 -24.82
CA LEU A 139 3.98 -27.10 -24.64
C LEU A 139 3.44 -28.16 -23.68
N SER A 140 4.27 -29.10 -23.20
CA SER A 140 3.89 -30.16 -22.26
C SER A 140 3.35 -29.63 -20.88
N GLN A 141 3.76 -28.45 -20.52
CA GLN A 141 3.35 -27.81 -19.27
C GLN A 141 1.93 -27.19 -19.32
N THR A 142 1.33 -27.13 -20.52
CA THR A 142 0.01 -26.52 -20.71
C THR A 142 -1.09 -27.57 -20.63
N THR A 143 -2.14 -27.30 -19.87
CA THR A 143 -3.30 -28.18 -19.71
C THR A 143 -4.01 -28.47 -21.03
N GLU A 144 -3.93 -27.55 -22.00
CA GLU A 144 -4.52 -27.67 -23.35
C GLU A 144 -3.90 -28.81 -24.16
N PHE A 145 -2.57 -28.98 -24.10
CA PHE A 145 -1.83 -29.93 -24.94
C PHE A 145 -1.46 -31.23 -24.23
N LEU A 146 -1.48 -31.24 -22.88
CA LEU A 146 -1.09 -32.39 -22.06
C LEU A 146 -1.76 -33.73 -22.48
N PRO A 147 -3.07 -33.81 -22.79
CA PRO A 147 -3.71 -35.05 -23.19
C PRO A 147 -3.13 -35.66 -24.48
N PHE A 148 -2.64 -34.83 -25.39
CA PHE A 148 -2.16 -35.27 -26.70
C PHE A 148 -0.79 -35.95 -26.66
N TYR A 149 -0.03 -35.80 -25.57
CA TYR A 149 1.21 -36.55 -25.38
C TYR A 149 0.97 -38.07 -25.23
N ALA A 150 -0.22 -38.46 -24.78
CA ALA A 150 -0.63 -39.86 -24.70
C ALA A 150 -1.08 -40.42 -26.06
N LEU A 151 -1.41 -39.58 -27.04
CA LEU A 151 -1.97 -39.98 -28.34
C LEU A 151 -1.13 -41.05 -29.08
N PRO A 152 0.24 -40.96 -29.15
CA PRO A 152 1.06 -41.94 -29.83
C PRO A 152 1.09 -43.33 -29.15
N PHE A 153 0.65 -43.44 -27.93
CA PHE A 153 0.70 -44.66 -27.11
C PHE A 153 -0.65 -45.32 -26.93
N VAL A 154 -1.73 -44.70 -27.40
CA VAL A 154 -3.09 -45.25 -27.32
C VAL A 154 -3.36 -46.14 -28.53
N PRO A 155 -3.67 -47.46 -28.36
CA PRO A 155 -3.85 -48.38 -29.48
C PRO A 155 -5.01 -48.04 -30.41
N ASN A 156 -6.07 -47.44 -29.90
CA ASN A 156 -7.23 -47.00 -30.70
C ASN A 156 -7.71 -45.61 -30.25
N PRO A 157 -7.13 -44.53 -30.78
CA PRO A 157 -7.48 -43.17 -30.39
C PRO A 157 -8.93 -42.77 -30.74
N MET A 158 -9.55 -43.40 -31.75
CA MET A 158 -10.91 -43.07 -32.19
C MET A 158 -11.97 -43.36 -31.13
N VAL A 159 -11.75 -44.34 -30.27
CA VAL A 159 -12.69 -44.75 -29.20
C VAL A 159 -12.39 -44.08 -27.88
N HIS A 160 -11.23 -43.51 -27.73
CA HIS A 160 -10.79 -42.90 -26.48
C HIS A 160 -11.53 -41.59 -26.21
N PRO A 161 -12.17 -41.39 -25.00
CA PRO A 161 -12.99 -40.21 -24.73
C PRO A 161 -12.28 -38.88 -24.92
N SER A 162 -10.99 -38.81 -24.53
CA SER A 162 -10.19 -37.59 -24.60
C SER A 162 -9.82 -37.13 -26.03
N PHE A 163 -9.96 -38.03 -27.03
CA PHE A 163 -9.60 -37.73 -28.41
C PHE A 163 -10.81 -37.72 -29.36
N LYS A 164 -12.02 -37.90 -28.81
CA LYS A 164 -13.26 -37.97 -29.62
C LYS A 164 -13.47 -36.72 -30.49
N GLU A 165 -13.09 -35.54 -29.96
CA GLU A 165 -13.20 -34.26 -30.69
C GLU A 165 -12.31 -34.20 -31.91
N LEU A 166 -11.11 -34.82 -31.89
CA LEU A 166 -10.18 -34.85 -33.01
C LEU A 166 -10.78 -35.52 -34.28
N PHE A 167 -11.70 -36.46 -34.07
CA PHE A 167 -12.32 -37.25 -35.15
C PHE A 167 -13.64 -36.65 -35.65
N GLN A 168 -14.01 -35.46 -35.20
CA GLN A 168 -15.16 -34.72 -35.72
C GLN A 168 -14.72 -33.90 -36.94
N ASP A 169 -15.58 -33.83 -37.96
CA ASP A 169 -15.30 -33.05 -39.19
C ASP A 169 -15.16 -31.54 -38.88
N SER A 170 -15.89 -31.06 -37.87
CA SER A 170 -15.79 -29.69 -37.40
C SER A 170 -14.39 -29.28 -36.93
N TRP A 171 -13.67 -30.19 -36.28
CA TRP A 171 -12.32 -29.92 -35.80
C TRP A 171 -11.32 -29.70 -36.95
N THR A 172 -11.40 -30.53 -37.97
CA THR A 172 -10.54 -30.40 -39.17
C THR A 172 -10.81 -29.11 -39.96
N LEU A 173 -12.10 -28.75 -40.06
CA LEU A 173 -12.54 -27.50 -40.70
C LEU A 173 -12.07 -26.25 -39.92
N ASP A 174 -12.15 -26.28 -38.61
CA ASP A 174 -11.67 -25.19 -37.74
C ASP A 174 -10.15 -25.05 -37.84
N LEU A 175 -9.40 -26.17 -37.80
CA LEU A 175 -7.96 -26.18 -37.99
C LEU A 175 -7.54 -25.63 -39.36
N ARG A 176 -8.25 -26.01 -40.43
CA ARG A 176 -8.06 -25.45 -41.77
C ARG A 176 -8.27 -23.95 -41.82
N THR A 177 -9.33 -23.47 -41.19
CA THR A 177 -9.65 -22.03 -41.12
C THR A 177 -8.57 -21.25 -40.37
N ARG A 178 -8.07 -21.82 -39.27
CA ARG A 178 -6.94 -21.23 -38.52
C ARG A 178 -5.67 -21.21 -39.34
N LEU A 179 -5.37 -22.29 -40.06
CA LEU A 179 -4.20 -22.38 -40.95
C LEU A 179 -4.31 -21.34 -42.07
N GLU A 180 -5.46 -21.26 -42.76
CA GLU A 180 -5.69 -20.29 -43.83
C GLU A 180 -5.52 -18.83 -43.35
N LYS A 181 -6.10 -18.52 -42.19
CA LYS A 181 -5.94 -17.20 -41.56
C LYS A 181 -4.49 -16.92 -41.20
N PHE A 182 -3.78 -17.86 -40.61
CA PHE A 182 -2.36 -17.75 -40.28
C PHE A 182 -1.49 -17.53 -41.51
N LEU A 183 -1.65 -18.36 -42.56
CA LEU A 183 -0.93 -18.22 -43.80
C LEU A 183 -1.22 -16.89 -44.51
N SER A 184 -2.47 -16.44 -44.50
CA SER A 184 -2.84 -15.14 -45.06
C SER A 184 -2.16 -13.97 -44.37
N LEU A 185 -1.95 -14.06 -43.02
CA LEU A 185 -1.25 -13.04 -42.24
C LEU A 185 0.28 -13.14 -42.42
N THR A 186 0.83 -14.36 -42.43
CA THR A 186 2.28 -14.59 -42.42
C THR A 186 2.90 -14.48 -43.79
N LEU A 187 2.25 -15.02 -44.86
CA LEU A 187 2.72 -14.93 -46.24
C LEU A 187 2.39 -13.58 -46.90
N LYS A 188 1.38 -12.87 -46.43
CA LYS A 188 1.10 -11.45 -46.74
C LYS A 188 2.08 -10.50 -46.08
N VAL A 189 3.19 -10.94 -45.54
CA VAL A 189 4.24 -10.04 -45.03
C VAL A 189 4.83 -9.22 -46.17
N ARG A 190 4.05 -8.25 -46.66
CA ARG A 190 4.55 -6.91 -46.92
C ARG A 190 5.33 -6.53 -45.68
N GLN A 191 6.52 -5.98 -45.89
CA GLN A 191 7.32 -5.43 -44.78
C GLN A 191 6.38 -4.70 -43.81
N THR A 192 6.41 -5.10 -42.55
CA THR A 192 5.62 -4.43 -41.51
C THR A 192 5.77 -2.91 -41.69
N PRO A 193 4.67 -2.14 -41.74
CA PRO A 193 4.75 -0.71 -42.00
C PRO A 193 5.78 -0.09 -41.07
N ARG A 194 6.65 0.76 -41.58
CA ARG A 194 7.70 1.43 -40.78
C ARG A 194 7.15 2.11 -39.55
N LEU A 195 5.91 2.60 -39.60
CA LEU A 195 5.21 3.16 -38.43
C LEU A 195 5.05 2.15 -37.30
N LEU A 196 4.67 0.90 -37.60
CA LEU A 196 4.54 -0.16 -36.59
C LEU A 196 5.90 -0.64 -36.07
N THR A 197 6.91 -0.65 -36.91
CA THR A 197 8.28 -0.98 -36.51
C THR A 197 8.82 0.07 -35.56
N LEU A 198 8.70 1.35 -35.90
CA LEU A 198 9.11 2.46 -35.05
C LEU A 198 8.33 2.48 -33.73
N PHE A 199 7.05 2.17 -33.76
CA PHE A 199 6.23 2.09 -32.54
C PHE A 199 6.67 0.94 -31.63
N LYS A 200 6.95 -0.23 -32.19
CA LYS A 200 7.47 -1.40 -31.45
C LYS A 200 8.86 -1.14 -30.87
N GLU A 201 9.76 -0.59 -31.67
CA GLU A 201 11.14 -0.28 -31.27
C GLU A 201 11.16 0.79 -30.18
N ASN A 202 10.40 1.88 -30.32
CA ASN A 202 10.28 2.91 -29.28
C ASN A 202 9.55 2.39 -28.03
N GLY A 203 8.53 1.57 -28.19
CA GLY A 203 7.80 0.96 -27.07
C GLY A 203 8.65 -0.04 -26.30
N GLN A 204 9.45 -0.87 -26.95
CA GLN A 204 10.36 -1.81 -26.29
C GLN A 204 11.57 -1.10 -25.69
N CYS A 205 12.21 -0.20 -26.40
CA CYS A 205 13.36 0.56 -25.90
C CYS A 205 12.98 1.42 -24.68
N ASN A 206 11.83 2.09 -24.71
CA ASN A 206 11.34 2.83 -23.56
C ASN A 206 10.98 1.91 -22.39
N LYS A 207 10.40 0.76 -22.64
CA LYS A 207 10.05 -0.22 -21.60
C LYS A 207 11.30 -0.84 -20.97
N GLU A 208 12.28 -1.21 -21.78
CA GLU A 208 13.56 -1.75 -21.33
C GLU A 208 14.38 -0.70 -20.58
N MET A 209 14.39 0.55 -21.05
CA MET A 209 15.02 1.68 -20.37
C MET A 209 14.33 1.99 -19.03
N LEU A 210 13.00 1.99 -18.98
CA LEU A 210 12.23 2.13 -17.75
C LEU A 210 12.49 1.00 -16.77
N GLN A 211 12.54 -0.24 -17.25
CA GLN A 211 12.87 -1.38 -16.40
C GLN A 211 14.31 -1.30 -15.87
N HIS A 212 15.26 -0.89 -16.68
CA HIS A 212 16.66 -0.73 -16.26
C HIS A 212 16.80 0.41 -15.23
N LEU A 213 16.19 1.56 -15.49
CA LEU A 213 16.16 2.68 -14.54
C LEU A 213 15.46 2.29 -13.23
N HIS A 214 14.35 1.57 -13.33
CA HIS A 214 13.65 1.06 -12.15
C HIS A 214 14.51 0.09 -11.33
N GLN A 215 15.24 -0.80 -12.00
CA GLN A 215 16.16 -1.72 -11.33
C GLN A 215 17.33 -0.99 -10.66
N GLN A 216 17.92 0.01 -11.31
CA GLN A 216 18.97 0.86 -10.72
C GLN A 216 18.46 1.64 -9.51
N LEU A 217 17.22 2.10 -9.58
CA LEU A 217 16.57 2.79 -8.49
C LEU A 217 16.38 1.87 -7.28
N VAL A 218 15.76 0.71 -7.47
CA VAL A 218 15.56 -0.30 -6.42
C VAL A 218 16.89 -0.69 -5.77
N GLU A 219 17.95 -0.84 -6.57
CA GLU A 219 19.28 -1.14 -6.05
C GLU A 219 19.86 0.02 -5.23
N SER A 220 19.67 1.27 -5.67
CA SER A 220 20.09 2.46 -4.93
C SER A 220 19.32 2.63 -3.62
N GLU A 221 18.00 2.41 -3.65
CA GLU A 221 17.16 2.43 -2.46
C GLU A 221 17.55 1.34 -1.47
N HIS A 222 17.80 0.13 -1.96
CA HIS A 222 18.26 -0.99 -1.13
C HIS A 222 19.61 -0.68 -0.44
N ARG A 223 20.56 -0.08 -1.18
CA ARG A 223 21.84 0.38 -0.59
C ARG A 223 21.61 1.46 0.47
N THR A 224 20.75 2.41 0.20
CA THR A 224 20.42 3.48 1.16
C THR A 224 19.79 2.92 2.43
N MET A 225 18.86 1.97 2.30
CA MET A 225 18.25 1.27 3.42
C MET A 225 19.27 0.47 4.24
N THR A 226 20.20 -0.20 3.57
CA THR A 226 21.27 -0.95 4.24
C THR A 226 22.18 -0.02 5.06
N TYR A 227 22.56 1.13 4.49
CA TYR A 227 23.34 2.13 5.20
C TYR A 227 22.60 2.75 6.37
N LEU A 228 21.31 2.99 6.24
CA LEU A 228 20.45 3.52 7.30
C LEU A 228 20.33 2.52 8.47
N LYS A 229 20.14 1.23 8.17
CA LYS A 229 20.14 0.16 9.18
C LYS A 229 21.47 0.06 9.91
N LEU A 230 22.60 0.12 9.18
CA LEU A 230 23.93 0.13 9.77
C LEU A 230 24.14 1.36 10.65
N PHE A 231 23.69 2.53 10.21
CA PHE A 231 23.78 3.76 10.98
C PHE A 231 22.95 3.69 12.27
N ASN A 232 21.70 3.25 12.20
CA ASN A 232 20.84 3.09 13.38
C ASN A 232 21.42 2.08 14.38
N LYS A 233 21.96 0.95 13.87
CA LYS A 233 22.65 -0.02 14.71
C LYS A 233 23.87 0.61 15.41
N MET A 234 24.71 1.32 14.66
CA MET A 234 25.89 1.99 15.21
C MET A 234 25.50 3.05 16.24
N GLN A 235 24.42 3.79 16.04
CA GLN A 235 23.90 4.76 17.00
C GLN A 235 23.40 4.07 18.28
N ALA A 236 22.68 2.96 18.16
CA ALA A 236 22.24 2.15 19.32
C ALA A 236 23.44 1.60 20.09
N ASP A 237 24.45 1.06 19.38
CA ASP A 237 25.67 0.55 19.98
C ASP A 237 26.48 1.67 20.68
N TYR A 238 26.47 2.88 20.10
CA TYR A 238 27.11 4.05 20.73
C TYR A 238 26.39 4.49 22.01
N CYS A 239 25.05 4.53 22.01
CA CYS A 239 24.26 4.82 23.21
C CYS A 239 24.50 3.76 24.30
N ASN A 240 24.53 2.48 23.93
CA ASN A 240 24.87 1.41 24.85
C ASN A 240 26.29 1.56 25.44
N LEU A 241 27.28 1.92 24.61
CA LEU A 241 28.64 2.14 25.05
C LEU A 241 28.72 3.29 26.07
N ILE A 242 27.98 4.39 25.83
CA ILE A 242 27.91 5.50 26.79
C ILE A 242 27.30 5.01 28.11
N GLY A 243 26.19 4.26 28.08
CA GLY A 243 25.58 3.69 29.27
C GLY A 243 26.55 2.78 30.06
N VAL A 244 27.26 1.88 29.37
CA VAL A 244 28.28 1.01 29.96
C VAL A 244 29.40 1.84 30.60
N THR A 245 29.85 2.88 29.93
CA THR A 245 30.90 3.76 30.42
C THR A 245 30.48 4.52 31.66
N ALA A 246 29.27 5.03 31.70
CA ALA A 246 28.68 5.69 32.86
C ALA A 246 28.62 4.75 34.07
N GLU A 247 28.11 3.55 33.93
CA GLU A 247 28.05 2.55 35.01
C GLU A 247 29.46 2.10 35.49
N LEU A 248 30.43 2.05 34.56
CA LEU A 248 31.83 1.77 34.93
C LEU A 248 32.40 2.90 35.80
N VAL A 249 32.14 4.17 35.44
CA VAL A 249 32.56 5.36 36.20
C VAL A 249 31.92 5.36 37.59
N ASP A 250 30.57 5.12 37.67
CA ASP A 250 29.86 5.01 38.93
C ASP A 250 30.42 3.89 39.84
N SER A 251 30.78 2.75 39.23
CA SER A 251 31.41 1.64 39.94
C SER A 251 32.79 1.98 40.47
N LEU A 252 33.58 2.72 39.70
CA LEU A 252 34.89 3.21 40.10
C LEU A 252 34.79 4.24 41.25
N GLU A 253 33.85 5.19 41.14
CA GLU A 253 33.59 6.16 42.24
C GLU A 253 33.13 5.47 43.52
N ALA A 254 32.24 4.46 43.42
CA ALA A 254 31.85 3.64 44.56
C ALA A 254 33.04 2.94 45.21
N THR A 255 33.95 2.38 44.38
CA THR A 255 35.15 1.71 44.87
C THR A 255 36.14 2.70 45.56
N VAL A 256 36.33 3.88 44.98
CA VAL A 256 37.13 4.95 45.58
C VAL A 256 36.54 5.45 46.90
N SER A 257 35.19 5.45 46.98
CA SER A 257 34.46 5.81 48.21
C SER A 257 34.46 4.69 49.29
N GLY A 258 35.18 3.59 49.06
CA GLY A 258 35.30 2.47 50.00
C GLY A 258 34.09 1.50 50.01
N LYS A 259 33.19 1.57 49.05
CA LYS A 259 32.12 0.56 48.85
C LYS A 259 32.68 -0.62 48.07
N MET A 260 32.50 -1.82 48.62
CA MET A 260 32.92 -3.05 47.92
C MET A 260 31.90 -3.39 46.80
N ILE A 261 32.41 -3.65 45.61
CA ILE A 261 31.59 -4.17 44.50
C ILE A 261 31.28 -5.64 44.79
N THR A 262 30.01 -5.98 44.93
CA THR A 262 29.61 -7.37 45.16
C THR A 262 29.44 -8.12 43.83
N PRO A 263 29.59 -9.47 43.82
CA PRO A 263 29.36 -10.28 42.64
C PRO A 263 27.93 -10.10 42.07
N GLU A 264 26.92 -9.91 42.93
CA GLU A 264 25.52 -9.70 42.54
C GLU A 264 25.36 -8.36 41.79
N TYR A 265 26.06 -7.31 42.20
CA TYR A 265 26.07 -6.02 41.51
C TYR A 265 26.70 -6.16 40.10
N LEU A 266 27.83 -6.84 40.00
CA LEU A 266 28.47 -7.12 38.70
C LEU A 266 27.56 -7.92 37.78
N GLN A 267 26.90 -8.94 38.31
CA GLN A 267 25.90 -9.75 37.57
C GLN A 267 24.75 -8.87 37.04
N SER A 268 24.18 -8.01 37.90
CA SER A 268 23.10 -7.10 37.54
C SER A 268 23.47 -6.13 36.42
N VAL A 269 24.66 -5.53 36.50
CA VAL A 269 25.20 -4.63 35.44
C VAL A 269 25.37 -5.39 34.14
N CYS A 270 25.99 -6.56 34.16
CA CYS A 270 26.19 -7.37 32.97
C CYS A 270 24.88 -7.84 32.33
N VAL A 271 23.90 -8.24 33.13
CA VAL A 271 22.56 -8.62 32.62
C VAL A 271 21.90 -7.44 31.89
N ARG A 272 21.97 -6.21 32.44
CA ARG A 272 21.43 -5.00 31.77
C ARG A 272 22.18 -4.68 30.47
N LEU A 273 23.49 -4.81 30.44
CA LEU A 273 24.32 -4.59 29.26
C LEU A 273 23.98 -5.52 28.10
N PHE A 274 23.72 -6.78 28.41
CA PHE A 274 23.47 -7.80 27.40
C PHE A 274 21.97 -8.04 27.14
N SER A 275 21.06 -7.40 27.88
CA SER A 275 19.61 -7.58 27.75
C SER A 275 19.06 -7.25 26.34
N ASN A 276 19.64 -6.29 25.65
CA ASN A 276 19.26 -5.90 24.29
C ASN A 276 19.77 -6.88 23.21
N GLN A 277 20.76 -7.70 23.52
CA GLN A 277 21.37 -8.65 22.57
C GLN A 277 20.89 -10.08 22.75
N MET A 278 20.34 -10.41 23.92
CA MET A 278 19.84 -11.75 24.26
C MET A 278 18.45 -11.63 24.87
N ARG A 279 17.61 -12.68 24.67
CA ARG A 279 16.35 -12.78 25.43
C ARG A 279 16.67 -12.71 26.92
N GLN A 280 15.96 -11.88 27.66
CA GLN A 280 16.18 -11.63 29.09
C GLN A 280 16.40 -12.92 29.92
N SER A 281 15.67 -14.01 29.57
CA SER A 281 15.78 -15.32 30.23
C SER A 281 17.16 -15.97 30.04
N VAL A 282 17.81 -15.75 28.89
CA VAL A 282 19.16 -16.28 28.60
C VAL A 282 20.22 -15.45 29.28
N ALA A 283 20.08 -14.13 29.30
CA ALA A 283 21.02 -13.24 29.98
C ALA A 283 21.02 -13.47 31.51
N GLN A 284 19.90 -13.80 32.12
CA GLN A 284 19.79 -14.11 33.54
C GLN A 284 20.41 -15.47 33.93
N SER A 285 20.54 -16.41 32.98
CA SER A 285 21.12 -17.73 33.23
C SER A 285 22.65 -17.79 33.10
N ILE A 286 23.29 -16.72 32.62
CA ILE A 286 24.73 -16.65 32.40
C ILE A 286 25.43 -16.11 33.65
N ASP A 287 26.44 -16.85 34.14
CA ASP A 287 27.26 -16.45 35.27
C ASP A 287 28.36 -15.48 34.83
N PHE A 288 28.13 -14.16 34.99
CA PHE A 288 29.09 -13.10 34.67
C PHE A 288 30.14 -12.89 35.75
N THR A 289 30.09 -13.59 36.87
CA THR A 289 31.10 -13.49 37.92
C THR A 289 32.37 -14.21 37.53
N ARG A 290 32.34 -15.10 36.52
CA ARG A 290 33.57 -15.76 35.99
C ARG A 290 34.41 -14.77 35.16
N PRO A 291 35.72 -14.65 35.47
CA PRO A 291 36.61 -13.78 34.70
C PRO A 291 36.62 -14.11 33.20
N GLY A 292 36.39 -13.10 32.36
CA GLY A 292 36.41 -13.24 30.91
C GLY A 292 35.04 -13.50 30.26
N THR A 293 34.00 -13.83 31.00
CA THR A 293 32.64 -14.07 30.43
C THR A 293 32.10 -12.81 29.74
N ALA A 294 32.09 -11.67 30.43
CA ALA A 294 31.61 -10.41 29.88
C ALA A 294 32.43 -9.96 28.64
N SER A 295 33.75 -10.10 28.67
CA SER A 295 34.61 -9.71 27.53
C SER A 295 34.44 -10.62 26.33
N THR A 296 34.18 -11.92 26.53
CA THR A 296 33.92 -12.86 25.46
C THR A 296 32.55 -12.56 24.79
N MET A 297 31.56 -12.22 25.58
CA MET A 297 30.22 -11.81 25.09
C MET A 297 30.28 -10.50 24.29
N LEU A 298 31.02 -9.51 24.77
CA LEU A 298 31.24 -8.25 24.04
C LEU A 298 31.96 -8.49 22.69
N ARG A 299 32.92 -9.40 22.63
CA ARG A 299 33.57 -9.77 21.36
C ARG A 299 32.66 -10.54 20.44
N ALA A 300 31.80 -11.41 20.96
CA ALA A 300 30.79 -12.15 20.17
C ALA A 300 29.72 -11.21 19.56
N SER A 301 29.40 -10.10 20.26
CA SER A 301 28.45 -9.10 19.76
C SER A 301 28.97 -8.26 18.59
N LEU A 302 30.28 -8.30 18.31
CA LEU A 302 30.87 -7.65 17.15
C LEU A 302 30.69 -8.45 15.84
N VAL A 303 30.16 -9.68 15.91
CA VAL A 303 29.88 -10.48 14.71
C VAL A 303 28.59 -9.96 14.05
N PRO A 304 28.61 -9.58 12.77
CA PRO A 304 27.43 -9.01 12.12
C PRO A 304 26.30 -10.05 12.00
N GLU A 305 25.15 -9.77 12.60
CA GLU A 305 23.91 -10.53 12.37
C GLU A 305 23.43 -10.36 10.93
N LYS A 306 23.03 -11.47 10.29
CA LYS A 306 22.35 -11.42 8.98
C LYS A 306 21.01 -10.69 9.13
N MET A 307 20.94 -9.49 8.56
CA MET A 307 19.70 -8.71 8.50
C MET A 307 18.71 -9.34 7.52
N GLN A 308 17.42 -9.43 7.93
CA GLN A 308 16.34 -9.75 7.00
C GLN A 308 16.05 -8.52 6.13
N ASP A 309 16.15 -8.70 4.81
CA ASP A 309 15.83 -7.65 3.84
C ASP A 309 14.31 -7.43 3.78
N VAL A 310 13.88 -6.23 4.16
CA VAL A 310 12.48 -5.81 3.97
C VAL A 310 12.36 -5.26 2.54
N PRO A 311 11.45 -5.82 1.71
CA PRO A 311 11.29 -5.36 0.33
C PRO A 311 10.81 -3.90 0.32
N LEU A 312 11.42 -3.10 -0.55
CA LEU A 312 11.02 -1.71 -0.77
C LEU A 312 9.80 -1.65 -1.70
N LEU A 313 8.89 -0.74 -1.40
CA LEU A 313 7.75 -0.47 -2.26
C LEU A 313 8.17 0.46 -3.42
N PRO A 314 7.70 0.20 -4.67
CA PRO A 314 8.05 1.02 -5.81
C PRO A 314 7.53 2.45 -5.66
N SER A 315 8.23 3.42 -6.25
CA SER A 315 7.80 4.81 -6.26
C SER A 315 6.57 5.03 -7.15
N LEU A 316 5.81 6.08 -6.86
CA LEU A 316 4.57 6.41 -7.57
C LEU A 316 4.70 7.71 -8.36
N ASP A 317 3.92 7.81 -9.45
CA ASP A 317 3.69 9.07 -10.18
C ASP A 317 2.63 9.90 -9.46
N TYR A 318 3.09 10.76 -8.54
CA TYR A 318 2.21 11.59 -7.70
C TYR A 318 1.46 12.66 -8.49
N GLU A 319 2.00 13.14 -9.61
CA GLU A 319 1.33 14.12 -10.47
C GLU A 319 0.09 13.49 -11.12
N LYS A 320 0.26 12.31 -11.71
CA LYS A 320 -0.86 11.55 -12.29
C LYS A 320 -1.89 11.17 -11.22
N LEU A 321 -1.43 10.70 -10.04
CA LEU A 321 -2.29 10.36 -8.90
C LEU A 321 -3.15 11.54 -8.46
N LYS A 322 -2.55 12.71 -8.22
CA LYS A 322 -3.29 13.92 -7.80
C LYS A 322 -4.28 14.36 -8.85
N LYS A 323 -3.88 14.33 -10.13
CA LYS A 323 -4.78 14.65 -11.23
C LYS A 323 -6.00 13.73 -11.25
N ASP A 324 -5.82 12.43 -11.12
CA ASP A 324 -6.91 11.46 -11.16
C ASP A 324 -7.76 11.48 -9.89
N LEU A 325 -7.20 11.79 -8.73
CA LEU A 325 -7.94 12.07 -7.50
C LEU A 325 -8.86 13.31 -7.64
N ILE A 326 -8.44 14.31 -8.39
CA ILE A 326 -9.24 15.54 -8.62
C ILE A 326 -10.27 15.32 -9.74
N THR A 327 -9.85 14.77 -10.89
CA THR A 327 -10.65 14.75 -12.13
C THR A 327 -11.28 13.40 -12.46
N GLY A 328 -10.85 12.32 -11.82
CA GLY A 328 -11.36 10.95 -12.04
C GLY A 328 -12.83 10.79 -11.67
N ASN A 329 -13.43 9.68 -12.05
CA ASN A 329 -14.76 9.30 -11.58
C ASN A 329 -14.71 8.87 -10.10
N ASP A 330 -15.88 8.90 -9.43
CA ASP A 330 -15.96 8.63 -7.98
C ASP A 330 -15.45 7.23 -7.60
N ARG A 331 -15.66 6.23 -8.46
CA ARG A 331 -15.20 4.87 -8.23
C ARG A 331 -13.67 4.78 -8.27
N LEU A 332 -13.03 5.40 -9.26
CA LEU A 332 -11.56 5.47 -9.35
C LEU A 332 -10.97 6.23 -8.15
N LYS A 333 -11.56 7.37 -7.77
CA LYS A 333 -11.15 8.14 -6.60
C LYS A 333 -11.18 7.28 -5.34
N ALA A 334 -12.26 6.55 -5.12
CA ALA A 334 -12.40 5.67 -3.96
C ALA A 334 -11.34 4.57 -3.94
N PHE A 335 -11.07 3.91 -5.08
CA PHE A 335 -10.02 2.88 -5.18
C PHE A 335 -8.61 3.45 -4.97
N LEU A 336 -8.33 4.66 -5.47
CA LEU A 336 -7.05 5.31 -5.24
C LEU A 336 -6.85 5.65 -3.77
N LEU A 337 -7.85 6.24 -3.11
CA LEU A 337 -7.81 6.56 -1.68
C LEU A 337 -7.64 5.29 -0.82
N GLN A 338 -8.36 4.22 -1.16
CA GLN A 338 -8.21 2.90 -0.53
C GLN A 338 -6.80 2.35 -0.71
N ALA A 339 -6.28 2.36 -1.94
CA ALA A 339 -4.96 1.83 -2.24
C ALA A 339 -3.83 2.61 -1.53
N LEU A 340 -3.91 3.94 -1.51
CA LEU A 340 -2.97 4.80 -0.80
C LEU A 340 -3.00 4.56 0.71
N ARG A 341 -4.21 4.41 1.28
CA ARG A 341 -4.36 4.07 2.70
C ARG A 341 -3.76 2.70 3.00
N TRP A 342 -4.12 1.65 2.25
CA TRP A 342 -3.58 0.30 2.45
C TRP A 342 -2.07 0.27 2.34
N ARG A 343 -1.50 0.98 1.37
CA ARG A 343 -0.05 1.08 1.25
C ARG A 343 0.61 1.66 2.50
N LEU A 344 -0.07 2.59 3.21
CA LEU A 344 0.42 3.15 4.46
C LEU A 344 0.17 2.23 5.66
N THR A 345 -1.04 1.65 5.79
CA THR A 345 -1.44 0.85 6.95
C THR A 345 -0.83 -0.55 6.96
N THR A 346 -0.70 -1.20 5.79
CA THR A 346 -0.18 -2.56 5.65
C THR A 346 1.34 -2.64 5.54
N SER A 347 2.04 -1.52 5.30
CA SER A 347 3.50 -1.51 5.31
C SER A 347 4.06 -1.87 6.69
N TYR A 348 5.23 -2.54 6.69
CA TYR A 348 5.87 -2.94 7.94
C TYR A 348 6.15 -1.74 8.84
N PRO A 349 5.80 -1.84 10.15
CA PRO A 349 6.07 -0.78 11.11
C PRO A 349 7.54 -0.38 11.14
N GLY A 350 7.81 0.92 11.26
CA GLY A 350 9.15 1.49 11.21
C GLY A 350 9.52 1.95 9.81
N GLU A 351 10.70 1.56 9.34
CA GLU A 351 11.37 2.16 8.19
C GLU A 351 10.57 2.12 6.87
N GLN A 352 9.88 1.01 6.57
CA GLN A 352 9.09 0.92 5.35
C GLN A 352 7.89 1.88 5.37
N ARG A 353 7.15 1.90 6.50
CA ARG A 353 6.01 2.80 6.69
C ARG A 353 6.42 4.26 6.69
N ASP A 354 7.53 4.58 7.37
CA ASP A 354 8.10 5.91 7.39
C ASP A 354 8.50 6.36 5.98
N THR A 355 9.08 5.47 5.16
CA THR A 355 9.43 5.76 3.77
C THR A 355 8.20 6.06 2.91
N VAL A 356 7.10 5.30 3.09
CA VAL A 356 5.83 5.56 2.40
C VAL A 356 5.26 6.92 2.80
N LEU A 357 5.21 7.21 4.10
CA LEU A 357 4.71 8.48 4.61
C LEU A 357 5.55 9.66 4.11
N GLN A 358 6.88 9.55 4.18
CA GLN A 358 7.79 10.58 3.68
C GLN A 358 7.62 10.83 2.17
N ALA A 359 7.39 9.77 1.38
CA ALA A 359 7.10 9.93 -0.04
C ALA A 359 5.79 10.70 -0.26
N TYR A 360 4.76 10.44 0.54
CA TYR A 360 3.49 11.17 0.45
C TYR A 360 3.64 12.65 0.85
N ILE A 361 4.38 12.93 1.92
CA ILE A 361 4.63 14.29 2.41
C ILE A 361 5.49 15.07 1.42
N SER A 362 6.59 14.49 0.94
CA SER A 362 7.54 15.16 0.03
C SER A 362 6.91 15.53 -1.32
N ASN A 363 5.91 14.77 -1.76
CA ASN A 363 5.16 15.06 -2.98
C ASN A 363 3.85 15.83 -2.71
N ASP A 364 3.63 16.25 -1.46
CA ASP A 364 2.42 16.97 -1.03
C ASP A 364 1.14 16.31 -1.56
N LEU A 365 0.99 15.00 -1.30
CA LEU A 365 -0.08 14.17 -1.86
C LEU A 365 -1.49 14.75 -1.64
N LEU A 366 -1.73 15.36 -0.47
CA LEU A 366 -3.03 15.90 -0.07
C LEU A 366 -3.17 17.41 -0.36
N ASP A 367 -2.16 18.05 -0.96
CA ASP A 367 -2.11 19.49 -1.19
C ASP A 367 -2.19 20.34 0.10
N CYS A 368 -1.55 19.87 1.18
CA CYS A 368 -1.54 20.59 2.46
C CYS A 368 -0.75 21.89 2.43
N HIS A 369 0.28 21.99 1.57
CA HIS A 369 1.11 23.19 1.41
C HIS A 369 0.51 24.23 0.46
N SER A 370 -0.50 23.83 -0.34
CA SER A 370 -1.04 24.69 -1.37
C SER A 370 -2.38 25.31 -0.95
N ASN A 371 -2.51 26.62 -1.08
CA ASN A 371 -3.78 27.34 -0.87
C ASN A 371 -4.67 27.34 -2.13
N CYS A 372 -4.56 26.30 -2.98
CA CYS A 372 -5.30 26.22 -4.22
C CYS A 372 -6.80 25.97 -3.99
N GLN A 373 -7.65 26.60 -4.81
CA GLN A 373 -9.10 26.34 -4.79
C GLN A 373 -9.46 24.90 -5.14
N ILE A 374 -8.57 24.18 -5.84
CA ILE A 374 -8.73 22.78 -6.21
C ILE A 374 -7.63 22.00 -5.49
N SER A 375 -7.99 21.24 -4.47
CA SER A 375 -7.06 20.40 -3.70
C SER A 375 -7.67 19.02 -3.43
N VAL A 376 -6.83 18.02 -3.20
CA VAL A 376 -7.25 16.66 -2.86
C VAL A 376 -8.08 16.65 -1.56
N LEU A 377 -7.77 17.53 -0.59
CA LEU A 377 -8.52 17.65 0.65
C LEU A 377 -10.02 17.93 0.46
N LYS A 378 -10.41 18.59 -0.64
CA LYS A 378 -11.83 18.85 -0.94
C LYS A 378 -12.67 17.60 -1.22
N LEU A 379 -12.04 16.45 -1.38
CA LEU A 379 -12.75 15.17 -1.44
C LEU A 379 -13.52 14.84 -0.15
N LEU A 380 -13.15 15.46 0.99
CA LEU A 380 -13.98 15.44 2.21
C LEU A 380 -15.38 16.02 2.02
N HIS A 381 -15.55 16.93 1.06
CA HIS A 381 -16.84 17.54 0.73
C HIS A 381 -17.42 17.00 -0.59
N SER A 382 -16.92 15.85 -1.07
CA SER A 382 -17.48 15.18 -2.26
C SER A 382 -18.97 14.89 -2.08
N LYS A 383 -19.73 14.90 -3.18
CA LYS A 383 -21.12 14.47 -3.19
C LYS A 383 -21.29 12.95 -2.99
N SER A 384 -20.25 12.19 -3.33
CA SER A 384 -20.21 10.74 -3.18
C SER A 384 -19.83 10.36 -1.76
N ASP A 385 -20.71 9.63 -1.06
CA ASP A 385 -20.48 9.13 0.30
C ASP A 385 -19.26 8.23 0.37
N VAL A 386 -19.07 7.37 -0.63
CA VAL A 386 -17.93 6.45 -0.70
C VAL A 386 -16.61 7.23 -0.80
N VAL A 387 -16.55 8.29 -1.61
CA VAL A 387 -15.33 9.11 -1.71
C VAL A 387 -15.04 9.83 -0.40
N ARG A 388 -16.08 10.38 0.26
CA ARG A 388 -15.90 11.04 1.58
C ARG A 388 -15.38 10.06 2.63
N GLN A 389 -15.95 8.86 2.67
CA GLN A 389 -15.55 7.80 3.58
C GLN A 389 -14.07 7.43 3.40
N TYR A 390 -13.65 7.15 2.17
CA TYR A 390 -12.25 6.76 1.91
C TYR A 390 -11.27 7.91 2.11
N MET A 391 -11.69 9.15 1.88
CA MET A 391 -10.87 10.33 2.21
C MET A 391 -10.71 10.49 3.72
N ALA A 392 -11.79 10.34 4.50
CA ALA A 392 -11.73 10.37 5.96
C ALA A 392 -10.83 9.27 6.53
N ARG A 393 -10.95 8.04 6.01
CA ARG A 393 -10.08 6.90 6.37
C ARG A 393 -8.60 7.19 6.08
N LEU A 394 -8.30 7.80 4.94
CA LEU A 394 -6.91 8.17 4.60
C LEU A 394 -6.36 9.24 5.55
N ILE A 395 -7.14 10.29 5.84
CA ILE A 395 -6.74 11.34 6.80
C ILE A 395 -6.51 10.75 8.20
N ASN A 396 -7.39 9.86 8.65
CA ASN A 396 -7.24 9.17 9.93
C ASN A 396 -5.96 8.33 10.00
N ALA A 397 -5.61 7.63 8.89
CA ALA A 397 -4.35 6.90 8.79
C ALA A 397 -3.12 7.82 8.86
N PHE A 398 -3.14 8.97 8.19
CA PHE A 398 -2.08 9.99 8.32
C PHE A 398 -2.01 10.53 9.76
N ALA A 399 -3.14 10.86 10.37
CA ALA A 399 -3.21 11.36 11.73
C ALA A 399 -2.68 10.37 12.78
N SER A 400 -2.66 9.08 12.46
CA SER A 400 -2.10 8.03 13.32
C SER A 400 -0.57 8.10 13.44
N LEU A 401 0.11 8.85 12.57
CA LEU A 401 1.55 9.00 12.53
C LEU A 401 1.96 10.42 12.90
N ALA A 402 2.99 10.58 13.74
CA ALA A 402 3.43 11.88 14.24
C ALA A 402 3.76 12.86 13.10
N GLU A 403 4.58 12.44 12.16
CA GLU A 403 4.93 13.27 10.98
C GLU A 403 3.72 13.54 10.07
N GLY A 404 2.75 12.60 10.02
CA GLY A 404 1.48 12.80 9.34
C GLY A 404 0.64 13.90 9.99
N ARG A 405 0.59 13.98 11.33
CA ARG A 405 -0.07 15.07 12.04
C ARG A 405 0.59 16.42 11.78
N VAL A 406 1.94 16.44 11.76
CA VAL A 406 2.70 17.65 11.39
C VAL A 406 2.35 18.12 9.97
N TYR A 407 2.33 17.20 9.01
CA TYR A 407 1.99 17.51 7.63
C TYR A 407 0.56 18.03 7.48
N LEU A 408 -0.42 17.35 8.09
CA LEU A 408 -1.83 17.75 8.02
C LEU A 408 -2.08 19.11 8.69
N SER A 409 -1.37 19.43 9.80
CA SER A 409 -1.50 20.70 10.52
C SER A 409 -1.01 21.91 9.72
N GLN A 410 -0.28 21.71 8.65
CA GLN A 410 0.18 22.80 7.79
C GLN A 410 -0.95 23.45 6.97
N ASN A 411 -2.06 22.74 6.79
CA ASN A 411 -3.24 23.31 6.16
C ASN A 411 -4.18 23.90 7.22
N PRO A 412 -4.29 25.25 7.32
CA PRO A 412 -5.07 25.89 8.36
C PRO A 412 -6.59 25.67 8.25
N THR A 413 -7.07 25.26 7.07
CA THR A 413 -8.50 25.05 6.81
C THR A 413 -8.93 23.60 7.06
N LEU A 414 -7.98 22.64 7.17
CA LEU A 414 -8.30 21.23 7.31
C LEU A 414 -9.07 20.95 8.62
N LEU A 415 -8.64 21.55 9.72
CA LEU A 415 -9.31 21.38 11.00
C LEU A 415 -10.79 21.81 10.91
N GLN A 416 -11.04 23.00 10.37
CA GLN A 416 -12.40 23.50 10.14
C GLN A 416 -13.21 22.56 9.23
N MET A 417 -12.60 22.06 8.13
CA MET A 417 -13.25 21.12 7.21
C MET A 417 -13.65 19.81 7.92
N LEU A 418 -12.80 19.30 8.81
CA LEU A 418 -13.09 18.10 9.60
C LEU A 418 -14.23 18.34 10.60
N GLU A 419 -14.22 19.47 11.31
CA GLU A 419 -15.28 19.84 12.25
C GLU A 419 -16.63 20.07 11.57
N GLU A 420 -16.64 20.75 10.41
CA GLU A 420 -17.84 20.91 9.58
C GLU A 420 -18.38 19.57 9.12
N ARG A 421 -17.49 18.67 8.72
CA ARG A 421 -17.88 17.31 8.26
C ARG A 421 -18.43 16.48 9.43
N LEU A 422 -17.79 16.52 10.59
CA LEU A 422 -18.26 15.83 11.79
C LEU A 422 -19.69 16.26 12.18
N LYS A 423 -20.01 17.54 12.03
CA LYS A 423 -21.35 18.09 12.33
C LYS A 423 -22.39 17.80 11.24
N ALA A 424 -21.95 17.51 10.00
CA ALA A 424 -22.83 17.30 8.84
C ALA A 424 -23.12 15.85 8.50
N GLU A 425 -22.32 14.90 8.97
CA GLU A 425 -22.51 13.46 8.72
C GLU A 425 -23.42 12.84 9.78
N ASP A 426 -24.05 11.73 9.42
CA ASP A 426 -24.81 10.93 10.36
C ASP A 426 -23.90 10.32 11.43
N LYS A 427 -24.35 10.36 12.69
CA LYS A 427 -23.59 9.75 13.80
C LYS A 427 -23.35 8.27 13.52
N ASP A 428 -22.19 7.77 13.93
CA ASP A 428 -21.74 6.38 13.74
C ASP A 428 -21.62 5.92 12.28
N SER A 429 -21.69 6.85 11.30
CA SER A 429 -21.27 6.52 9.93
C SER A 429 -19.77 6.34 9.87
N LEU A 430 -19.29 5.49 8.96
CA LEU A 430 -17.85 5.26 8.77
C LEU A 430 -17.07 6.55 8.46
N THR A 431 -17.69 7.51 7.80
CA THR A 431 -17.10 8.85 7.59
C THR A 431 -16.98 9.58 8.93
N TRP A 432 -18.03 9.57 9.71
CA TRP A 432 -18.09 10.26 10.99
C TRP A 432 -17.05 9.71 11.99
N GLU A 433 -16.98 8.39 12.15
CA GLU A 433 -16.00 7.70 13.01
C GLU A 433 -14.56 8.04 12.63
N ASN A 434 -14.23 7.98 11.33
CA ASN A 434 -12.87 8.30 10.87
C ASN A 434 -12.51 9.77 11.00
N VAL A 435 -13.46 10.69 10.84
CA VAL A 435 -13.25 12.12 11.11
C VAL A 435 -13.03 12.37 12.60
N LEU A 436 -13.84 11.74 13.46
CA LEU A 436 -13.68 11.80 14.92
C LEU A 436 -12.31 11.26 15.35
N GLY A 437 -11.91 10.09 14.82
CA GLY A 437 -10.60 9.50 15.09
C GLY A 437 -9.43 10.40 14.67
N ALA A 438 -9.56 11.09 13.53
CA ALA A 438 -8.55 12.05 13.08
C ALA A 438 -8.48 13.27 14.02
N LEU A 439 -9.61 13.84 14.43
CA LEU A 439 -9.67 14.97 15.36
C LEU A 439 -9.13 14.59 16.75
N GLN A 440 -9.46 13.39 17.22
CA GLN A 440 -8.93 12.88 18.48
C GLN A 440 -7.39 12.81 18.45
N LYS A 441 -6.80 12.31 17.37
CA LYS A 441 -5.35 12.26 17.19
C LYS A 441 -4.73 13.66 17.02
N PHE A 442 -5.43 14.58 16.37
CA PHE A 442 -5.01 15.99 16.33
C PHE A 442 -4.96 16.64 17.70
N SER A 443 -5.82 16.20 18.63
CA SER A 443 -5.82 16.68 20.02
C SER A 443 -4.57 16.27 20.82
N LEU A 444 -3.68 15.47 20.24
CA LEU A 444 -2.36 15.21 20.82
C LEU A 444 -1.40 16.40 20.69
N ARG A 445 -1.70 17.37 19.81
CA ARG A 445 -0.87 18.56 19.58
C ARG A 445 -1.53 19.81 20.20
N ARG A 446 -0.78 20.55 21.03
CA ARG A 446 -1.29 21.73 21.78
C ARG A 446 -1.89 22.82 20.89
N ALA A 447 -1.22 23.14 19.78
CA ALA A 447 -1.71 24.15 18.85
C ALA A 447 -3.11 23.81 18.30
N LEU A 448 -3.33 22.52 17.96
CA LEU A 448 -4.61 22.04 17.45
C LEU A 448 -5.67 21.93 18.57
N GLN A 449 -5.29 21.54 19.80
CA GLN A 449 -6.18 21.61 20.96
C GLN A 449 -6.72 23.03 21.16
N SER A 450 -5.84 24.02 21.13
CA SER A 450 -6.22 25.42 21.32
C SER A 450 -7.18 25.91 20.24
N ALA A 451 -6.99 25.50 18.99
CA ALA A 451 -7.89 25.81 17.88
C ALA A 451 -9.27 25.15 18.08
N MET A 452 -9.33 23.85 18.38
CA MET A 452 -10.58 23.10 18.63
C MET A 452 -11.38 23.69 19.80
N ILE A 453 -10.71 24.09 20.88
CA ILE A 453 -11.35 24.72 22.03
C ILE A 453 -11.96 26.06 21.62
N LYS A 454 -11.23 26.89 20.86
CA LYS A 454 -11.69 28.17 20.35
C LYS A 454 -12.92 28.03 19.46
N ASP A 455 -12.96 27.00 18.62
CA ASP A 455 -14.05 26.70 17.68
C ASP A 455 -15.27 26.06 18.39
N GLY A 456 -15.17 25.87 19.71
CA GLY A 456 -16.29 25.44 20.58
C GLY A 456 -16.56 23.93 20.52
N LEU A 457 -15.59 23.12 20.14
CA LEU A 457 -15.75 21.66 20.02
C LEU A 457 -16.13 21.00 21.37
N ILE A 458 -15.70 21.56 22.50
CA ILE A 458 -16.07 21.05 23.84
C ILE A 458 -17.59 21.05 24.04
N PHE A 459 -18.27 22.16 23.69
CA PHE A 459 -19.74 22.24 23.84
C PHE A 459 -20.43 21.14 23.03
N TRP A 460 -20.01 20.99 21.80
CA TRP A 460 -20.58 19.99 20.89
C TRP A 460 -20.32 18.55 21.39
N LEU A 461 -19.11 18.26 21.91
CA LEU A 461 -18.77 16.93 22.45
C LEU A 461 -19.64 16.60 23.68
N VAL A 462 -19.83 17.55 24.58
CA VAL A 462 -20.66 17.33 25.76
C VAL A 462 -22.10 17.04 25.37
N ASP A 463 -22.64 17.75 24.36
CA ASP A 463 -23.99 17.49 23.84
C ASP A 463 -24.12 16.12 23.20
N VAL A 464 -23.09 15.67 22.46
CA VAL A 464 -23.05 14.32 21.85
C VAL A 464 -23.01 13.25 22.95
N LEU A 465 -22.19 13.44 23.96
CA LEU A 465 -21.99 12.49 25.05
C LEU A 465 -23.15 12.50 26.11
N ALA A 466 -24.09 13.43 26.01
CA ALA A 466 -25.28 13.42 26.84
C ALA A 466 -26.28 12.30 26.53
N ASP A 467 -26.18 11.69 25.33
CA ASP A 467 -27.03 10.57 24.89
C ASP A 467 -26.13 9.38 24.49
N THR A 468 -25.62 8.68 25.49
CA THR A 468 -24.65 7.57 25.32
C THR A 468 -25.27 6.30 24.73
N ASP A 469 -26.56 6.05 24.96
CA ASP A 469 -27.24 4.82 24.55
C ASP A 469 -27.31 4.65 23.03
N CYS A 470 -27.13 5.73 22.28
CA CYS A 470 -27.19 5.75 20.83
C CYS A 470 -25.78 5.76 20.15
N LEU A 471 -24.69 5.64 20.91
CA LEU A 471 -23.34 5.75 20.39
C LEU A 471 -22.66 4.39 20.28
N SER A 472 -21.91 4.16 19.19
CA SER A 472 -21.02 3.00 19.10
C SER A 472 -19.88 3.08 20.13
N ASP A 473 -19.32 1.93 20.53
CA ASP A 473 -18.17 1.88 21.44
C ASP A 473 -17.01 2.74 20.94
N TYR A 474 -16.72 2.70 19.63
CA TYR A 474 -15.69 3.53 19.02
C TYR A 474 -15.98 5.02 19.20
N THR A 475 -17.19 5.44 18.86
CA THR A 475 -17.63 6.83 19.00
C THR A 475 -17.53 7.30 20.44
N LEU A 476 -17.96 6.48 21.38
CA LEU A 476 -17.91 6.79 22.80
C LEU A 476 -16.47 6.94 23.29
N GLU A 477 -15.60 5.96 23.06
CA GLU A 477 -14.21 5.97 23.49
C GLU A 477 -13.45 7.17 22.92
N TYR A 478 -13.58 7.43 21.61
CA TYR A 478 -12.86 8.52 20.95
C TYR A 478 -13.40 9.91 21.31
N SER A 479 -14.71 10.05 21.54
CA SER A 479 -15.30 11.32 21.99
C SER A 479 -14.88 11.66 23.40
N VAL A 480 -14.89 10.70 24.33
CA VAL A 480 -14.47 10.93 25.71
C VAL A 480 -12.96 11.22 25.79
N ALA A 481 -12.15 10.48 25.03
CA ALA A 481 -10.70 10.73 24.94
C ALA A 481 -10.39 12.12 24.35
N LEU A 482 -11.13 12.53 23.31
CA LEU A 482 -11.00 13.88 22.75
C LEU A 482 -11.37 14.95 23.79
N LEU A 483 -12.50 14.78 24.48
CA LEU A 483 -12.92 15.69 25.53
C LEU A 483 -11.86 15.79 26.63
N MET A 484 -11.33 14.66 27.09
CA MET A 484 -10.26 14.62 28.10
C MET A 484 -9.03 15.41 27.62
N ASN A 485 -8.53 15.16 26.41
CA ASN A 485 -7.38 15.87 25.87
C ASN A 485 -7.59 17.39 25.82
N LEU A 486 -8.78 17.84 25.43
CA LEU A 486 -9.12 19.28 25.43
C LEU A 486 -9.22 19.87 26.85
N CYS A 487 -9.68 19.09 27.82
CA CYS A 487 -9.78 19.50 29.23
C CYS A 487 -8.41 19.66 29.93
N LEU A 488 -7.34 19.11 29.36
CA LEU A 488 -5.98 19.32 29.91
C LEU A 488 -5.54 20.77 29.82
N ARG A 489 -5.98 21.51 28.76
CA ARG A 489 -5.63 22.92 28.55
C ARG A 489 -6.38 23.86 29.50
N SER A 490 -5.70 24.93 29.92
CA SER A 490 -6.31 25.99 30.77
C SER A 490 -7.53 26.59 30.08
N ALA A 491 -7.49 26.83 28.78
CA ALA A 491 -8.64 27.30 28.00
C ALA A 491 -9.81 26.29 28.01
N GLY A 492 -9.54 24.98 27.92
CA GLY A 492 -10.55 23.93 28.02
C GLY A 492 -11.20 23.87 29.39
N LYS A 493 -10.41 23.93 30.47
CA LYS A 493 -10.91 24.01 31.85
C LYS A 493 -11.83 25.24 32.06
N LYS A 494 -11.43 26.41 31.52
CA LYS A 494 -12.25 27.63 31.55
C LYS A 494 -13.55 27.47 30.74
N MET A 495 -13.51 26.75 29.61
CA MET A 495 -14.69 26.45 28.79
C MET A 495 -15.66 25.55 29.56
N CYS A 496 -15.18 24.46 30.17
CA CYS A 496 -15.98 23.55 30.99
C CYS A 496 -16.61 24.28 32.19
N ALA A 497 -15.90 25.24 32.80
CA ALA A 497 -16.43 26.04 33.90
C ALA A 497 -17.68 26.86 33.51
N ARG A 498 -17.82 27.28 32.24
CA ARG A 498 -19.01 28.02 31.75
C ARG A 498 -20.27 27.15 31.70
N MET A 499 -20.11 25.83 31.65
CA MET A 499 -21.17 24.83 31.55
C MET A 499 -21.00 23.73 32.60
N ALA A 500 -20.46 24.08 33.78
CA ALA A 500 -20.01 23.13 34.77
C ALA A 500 -21.06 22.08 35.15
N ASN A 501 -22.31 22.49 35.41
CA ASN A 501 -23.40 21.56 35.74
C ASN A 501 -23.61 20.49 34.65
N HIS A 502 -23.64 20.92 33.38
CA HIS A 502 -23.88 20.01 32.27
C HIS A 502 -22.72 19.04 32.07
N VAL A 503 -21.47 19.52 32.03
CA VAL A 503 -20.28 18.69 31.91
C VAL A 503 -20.16 17.69 33.06
N LEU A 504 -20.35 18.15 34.30
CA LEU A 504 -20.25 17.28 35.46
C LEU A 504 -21.33 16.20 35.48
N LYS A 505 -22.55 16.52 35.05
CA LYS A 505 -23.62 15.54 34.89
C LYS A 505 -23.23 14.46 33.87
N VAL A 506 -22.81 14.85 32.65
CA VAL A 506 -22.40 13.93 31.59
C VAL A 506 -21.24 13.04 32.04
N LEU A 507 -20.20 13.61 32.66
CA LEU A 507 -19.08 12.82 33.16
C LEU A 507 -19.48 11.88 34.32
N SER A 508 -20.45 12.27 35.15
CA SER A 508 -20.99 11.39 36.20
C SER A 508 -21.76 10.20 35.63
N ASP A 509 -22.55 10.43 34.57
CA ASP A 509 -23.31 9.39 33.90
C ASP A 509 -22.32 8.41 33.20
N LEU A 510 -21.25 8.92 32.60
CA LEU A 510 -20.19 8.15 31.97
C LEU A 510 -19.35 7.30 32.97
N LEU A 511 -19.22 7.72 34.23
CA LEU A 511 -18.54 6.88 35.23
C LEU A 511 -19.25 5.54 35.47
N GLY A 512 -20.58 5.52 35.34
CA GLY A 512 -21.41 4.32 35.49
C GLY A 512 -21.66 3.53 34.21
N HIS A 513 -21.04 3.91 33.10
CA HIS A 513 -21.26 3.25 31.79
C HIS A 513 -20.66 1.85 31.75
N GLU A 514 -21.31 0.93 30.99
CA GLU A 514 -20.90 -0.47 30.88
C GLU A 514 -19.54 -0.65 30.16
N ASN A 515 -19.18 0.24 29.26
CA ASN A 515 -17.88 0.23 28.60
C ASN A 515 -16.78 0.77 29.56
N HIS A 516 -16.06 -0.13 30.19
CA HIS A 516 -14.99 0.22 31.15
C HIS A 516 -13.75 0.83 30.50
N GLU A 517 -13.57 0.71 29.18
CA GLU A 517 -12.43 1.29 28.47
C GLU A 517 -12.44 2.81 28.46
N ILE A 518 -13.59 3.44 28.67
CA ILE A 518 -13.70 4.91 28.77
C ILE A 518 -13.29 5.47 30.14
N GLN A 519 -13.26 4.64 31.19
CA GLN A 519 -13.05 5.09 32.56
C GLN A 519 -11.76 5.90 32.77
N PRO A 520 -10.59 5.52 32.25
CA PRO A 520 -9.38 6.33 32.40
C PRO A 520 -9.52 7.74 31.82
N TYR A 521 -10.25 7.89 30.71
CA TYR A 521 -10.48 9.16 30.05
C TYR A 521 -11.48 10.03 30.82
N VAL A 522 -12.55 9.43 31.35
CA VAL A 522 -13.52 10.12 32.24
C VAL A 522 -12.83 10.59 33.47
N ASN A 523 -12.02 9.74 34.12
CA ASN A 523 -11.26 10.09 35.33
C ASN A 523 -10.27 11.22 35.04
N GLY A 524 -9.53 11.16 33.91
CA GLY A 524 -8.61 12.22 33.50
C GLY A 524 -9.30 13.55 33.21
N ALA A 525 -10.47 13.53 32.57
CA ALA A 525 -11.28 14.73 32.32
C ALA A 525 -11.78 15.34 33.64
N LEU A 526 -12.37 14.55 34.55
CA LEU A 526 -12.82 14.99 35.86
C LEU A 526 -11.69 15.59 36.68
N TYR A 527 -10.56 14.90 36.80
CA TYR A 527 -9.39 15.38 37.52
C TYR A 527 -8.93 16.73 36.97
N SER A 528 -8.88 16.87 35.66
CA SER A 528 -8.43 18.09 34.99
C SER A 528 -9.37 19.27 35.22
N ILE A 529 -10.69 19.11 35.06
CA ILE A 529 -11.64 20.22 35.18
C ILE A 529 -11.84 20.64 36.66
N LEU A 530 -11.73 19.72 37.62
CA LEU A 530 -11.78 19.99 39.04
C LEU A 530 -10.58 20.82 39.54
N ALA A 531 -9.54 21.03 38.76
CA ALA A 531 -8.52 22.01 39.02
C ALA A 531 -9.10 23.45 39.08
N ASN A 532 -10.24 23.72 38.41
CA ASN A 532 -10.90 25.00 38.42
C ASN A 532 -11.80 25.14 39.68
N PRO A 533 -11.63 26.21 40.52
CA PRO A 533 -12.39 26.39 41.77
C PRO A 533 -13.91 26.45 41.57
N SER A 534 -14.40 27.14 40.52
CA SER A 534 -15.85 27.22 40.26
C SER A 534 -16.47 25.86 39.87
N VAL A 535 -15.71 25.00 39.17
CA VAL A 535 -16.16 23.62 38.85
C VAL A 535 -16.19 22.77 40.12
N ARG A 536 -15.22 22.94 41.04
CA ARG A 536 -15.23 22.25 42.34
C ARG A 536 -16.45 22.62 43.22
N GLU A 537 -16.79 23.90 43.26
CA GLU A 537 -17.99 24.37 44.02
C GLU A 537 -19.26 23.73 43.43
N GLU A 538 -19.43 23.73 42.16
CA GLU A 538 -20.58 23.11 41.49
C GLU A 538 -20.61 21.59 41.71
N ALA A 539 -19.45 20.91 41.61
CA ALA A 539 -19.33 19.47 41.83
C ALA A 539 -19.71 19.10 43.28
N ARG A 540 -19.29 19.92 44.27
CA ARG A 540 -19.70 19.74 45.68
C ARG A 540 -21.19 19.95 45.84
N ALA A 541 -21.77 20.98 45.21
CA ALA A 541 -23.21 21.22 45.23
C ALA A 541 -24.04 20.09 44.65
N MET A 542 -23.50 19.38 43.66
CA MET A 542 -24.10 18.19 43.03
C MET A 542 -23.92 16.90 43.87
N GLY A 543 -23.18 16.93 44.98
CA GLY A 543 -22.88 15.72 45.77
C GLY A 543 -21.90 14.75 45.07
N MET A 544 -21.03 15.25 44.23
CA MET A 544 -20.08 14.46 43.42
C MET A 544 -19.22 13.51 44.29
N GLU A 545 -18.85 13.93 45.52
CA GLU A 545 -18.05 13.08 46.39
C GLU A 545 -18.78 11.79 46.78
N GLU A 546 -20.08 11.85 47.05
CA GLU A 546 -20.89 10.69 47.38
C GLU A 546 -21.02 9.75 46.19
N ILE A 547 -21.18 10.31 44.98
CA ILE A 547 -21.20 9.54 43.72
C ILE A 547 -19.86 8.79 43.54
N LEU A 548 -18.73 9.49 43.63
CA LEU A 548 -17.39 8.90 43.50
C LEU A 548 -17.14 7.82 44.58
N ARG A 549 -17.59 8.01 45.81
CA ARG A 549 -17.47 7.00 46.88
C ARG A 549 -18.30 5.73 46.63
N CYS A 550 -19.40 5.82 45.89
CA CYS A 550 -20.12 4.63 45.45
C CYS A 550 -19.28 3.78 44.52
N PHE A 551 -18.58 4.35 43.55
CA PHE A 551 -17.72 3.63 42.60
C PHE A 551 -16.47 3.01 43.26
N ILE A 552 -15.96 3.59 44.38
CA ILE A 552 -14.89 2.99 45.17
C ILE A 552 -15.29 1.61 45.75
N LYS A 553 -16.56 1.41 46.07
CA LYS A 553 -17.04 0.15 46.66
C LYS A 553 -17.07 -1.02 45.67
N GLU A 554 -17.20 -0.71 44.38
CA GLU A 554 -17.39 -1.70 43.30
C GLU A 554 -16.18 -1.79 42.34
N GLY A 555 -15.22 -0.87 42.45
CA GLY A 555 -14.09 -0.74 41.53
C GLY A 555 -12.92 -1.67 41.83
N ASN A 556 -12.07 -1.88 40.81
CA ASN A 556 -10.77 -2.52 40.96
C ASN A 556 -9.77 -1.59 41.67
N ALA A 557 -8.60 -2.11 42.08
CA ALA A 557 -7.60 -1.36 42.85
C ALA A 557 -7.07 -0.12 42.10
N GLU A 558 -6.95 -0.16 40.79
CA GLU A 558 -6.50 0.96 39.95
C GLU A 558 -7.56 2.06 39.90
N MET A 559 -8.80 1.69 39.62
CA MET A 559 -9.93 2.63 39.59
C MET A 559 -10.11 3.31 40.94
N ILE A 560 -10.02 2.56 42.04
CA ILE A 560 -10.14 3.10 43.41
C ILE A 560 -9.10 4.22 43.64
N ARG A 561 -7.83 3.98 43.29
CA ARG A 561 -6.76 4.97 43.44
C ARG A 561 -7.01 6.23 42.60
N GLN A 562 -7.42 6.06 41.33
CA GLN A 562 -7.75 7.19 40.46
C GLN A 562 -8.89 8.03 41.04
N ILE A 563 -9.93 7.39 41.52
CA ILE A 563 -11.07 8.09 42.18
C ILE A 563 -10.63 8.79 43.46
N GLU A 564 -9.73 8.20 44.26
CA GLU A 564 -9.17 8.86 45.45
C GLU A 564 -8.41 10.14 45.09
N PHE A 565 -7.65 10.15 43.99
CA PHE A 565 -7.01 11.37 43.47
C PHE A 565 -8.05 12.44 43.07
N ILE A 566 -9.15 12.02 42.41
CA ILE A 566 -10.22 12.93 42.01
C ILE A 566 -10.91 13.53 43.28
N ILE A 567 -11.19 12.72 44.29
CA ILE A 567 -11.76 13.20 45.58
C ILE A 567 -10.79 14.15 46.27
N LYS A 568 -9.49 13.86 46.27
CA LYS A 568 -8.47 14.76 46.81
C LYS A 568 -8.45 16.09 46.06
N GLN A 569 -8.54 16.07 44.74
CA GLN A 569 -8.63 17.28 43.91
C GLN A 569 -9.91 18.05 44.19
N LEU A 570 -11.06 17.37 44.32
CA LEU A 570 -12.34 17.97 44.65
C LEU A 570 -12.31 18.71 46.00
N ASN A 571 -11.60 18.16 47.00
CA ASN A 571 -11.49 18.70 48.35
C ASN A 571 -10.30 19.65 48.56
N SER A 572 -9.50 19.91 47.50
CA SER A 572 -8.39 20.85 47.61
C SER A 572 -8.88 22.28 47.82
N GLU A 573 -8.20 23.03 48.70
CA GLU A 573 -8.45 24.47 48.95
C GLU A 573 -7.59 25.36 48.06
N GLU A 574 -6.71 24.77 47.22
CA GLU A 574 -5.81 25.53 46.36
C GLU A 574 -6.60 26.35 45.36
N THR A 575 -6.44 27.66 45.41
CA THR A 575 -6.86 28.57 44.36
C THR A 575 -5.81 28.58 43.30
N LEU A 576 -6.21 28.39 42.01
CA LEU A 576 -5.31 28.63 40.92
C LEU A 576 -4.73 30.04 41.04
N ASN A 577 -3.46 30.14 41.45
CA ASN A 577 -2.74 31.41 41.29
C ASN A 577 -2.72 31.70 39.78
N ASP A 578 -3.40 32.75 39.34
CA ASP A 578 -3.44 33.24 37.95
C ASP A 578 -2.06 33.72 37.45
N SER A 579 -1.04 33.63 38.27
CA SER A 579 0.35 33.94 37.93
C SER A 579 1.13 32.65 37.96
N ILE A 580 1.51 32.17 36.83
CA ILE A 580 2.53 31.17 36.60
C ILE A 580 1.96 29.96 35.85
N VAL A 581 2.38 29.95 34.70
CA VAL A 581 2.51 29.11 33.53
C VAL A 581 1.59 29.65 32.46
N SER A 582 2.10 30.62 31.72
CA SER A 582 1.57 30.91 30.40
C SER A 582 1.73 29.62 29.60
N ASP A 583 0.64 29.10 29.07
CA ASP A 583 0.61 27.95 28.17
C ASP A 583 1.58 28.12 26.95
N ASP A 584 2.24 29.28 26.83
CA ASP A 584 3.10 29.68 25.72
C ASP A 584 4.59 29.39 25.96
N GLU A 585 5.05 29.09 27.20
CA GLU A 585 6.48 28.86 27.50
C GLU A 585 6.93 27.38 27.34
N GLU A 586 5.99 26.44 27.14
CA GLU A 586 6.30 25.00 27.01
C GLU A 586 6.20 24.45 25.59
N GLU A 587 6.25 25.31 24.55
CA GLU A 587 6.13 24.86 23.14
C GLU A 587 7.24 23.93 22.69
N GLU A 588 8.42 23.96 23.32
CA GLU A 588 9.57 23.12 22.91
C GLU A 588 9.46 21.66 23.41
N GLU A 589 8.67 21.37 24.45
CA GLU A 589 8.54 20.00 24.99
C GLU A 589 7.54 19.13 24.21
N ASP A 590 6.59 19.72 23.46
CA ASP A 590 5.55 18.96 22.73
C ASP A 590 6.07 18.15 21.56
N GLU A 591 7.22 18.52 20.98
CA GLU A 591 7.80 17.77 19.84
C GLU A 591 8.42 16.44 20.28
N GLU A 592 8.72 16.26 21.58
CA GLU A 592 9.39 15.07 22.09
C GLU A 592 8.47 13.91 22.42
N GLU A 593 7.16 14.16 22.60
CA GLU A 593 6.18 13.16 23.06
C GLU A 593 5.18 12.69 21.97
N ASP A 594 5.32 13.16 20.73
CA ASP A 594 4.38 12.83 19.65
C ASP A 594 4.66 11.45 19.07
N HIS A 595 3.95 10.43 19.52
CA HIS A 595 4.14 9.03 19.13
C HIS A 595 3.26 8.59 17.97
N ASN A 596 3.72 7.57 17.23
CA ASN A 596 2.92 6.89 16.21
C ASN A 596 1.87 5.99 16.88
N ILE A 597 0.59 6.22 16.56
CA ILE A 597 -0.55 5.51 17.13
C ILE A 597 -1.40 4.96 15.99
N MET A 598 -0.97 3.83 15.39
CA MET A 598 -1.73 3.19 14.33
C MET A 598 -2.79 2.27 14.95
N GLU A 599 -4.04 2.52 14.64
CA GLU A 599 -5.14 1.66 15.07
C GLU A 599 -5.10 0.33 14.33
N ALA A 600 -5.32 -0.79 15.03
CA ALA A 600 -5.35 -2.13 14.45
C ALA A 600 -6.54 -2.32 13.48
N ASP A 601 -7.61 -1.58 13.68
CA ASP A 601 -8.91 -1.78 13.04
C ASP A 601 -9.25 -0.77 11.94
N LEU A 602 -8.29 0.08 11.53
CA LEU A 602 -8.48 1.07 10.45
C LEU A 602 -8.98 0.47 9.13
N ASP A 603 -8.72 -0.81 8.89
CA ASP A 603 -9.08 -1.53 7.68
C ASP A 603 -10.34 -2.40 7.82
N LYS A 604 -11.01 -2.39 8.98
CA LYS A 604 -12.31 -3.07 9.14
C LYS A 604 -13.38 -2.43 8.26
N ASP A 605 -14.40 -3.21 7.95
CA ASP A 605 -15.61 -2.78 7.21
C ASP A 605 -15.33 -2.22 5.81
N GLU A 606 -14.44 -2.89 5.05
CA GLU A 606 -14.18 -2.56 3.66
C GLU A 606 -15.39 -2.91 2.77
N VAL A 607 -16.10 -1.88 2.32
CA VAL A 607 -17.29 -1.99 1.47
C VAL A 607 -16.92 -2.06 -0.01
N LEU A 608 -15.83 -1.39 -0.42
CA LEU A 608 -15.45 -1.28 -1.81
C LEU A 608 -14.68 -2.52 -2.27
N GLN A 609 -15.31 -3.32 -3.14
CA GLN A 609 -14.71 -4.51 -3.74
C GLN A 609 -14.50 -4.31 -5.23
N PRO A 610 -13.35 -4.76 -5.81
CA PRO A 610 -13.10 -4.68 -7.24
C PRO A 610 -14.00 -5.64 -8.02
N GLN A 611 -14.48 -5.20 -9.19
CA GLN A 611 -15.17 -6.05 -10.15
C GLN A 611 -14.16 -6.90 -10.95
N LEU A 612 -14.66 -7.89 -11.69
CA LEU A 612 -13.82 -8.76 -12.51
C LEU A 612 -13.04 -7.93 -13.56
N GLY A 613 -11.71 -7.97 -13.48
CA GLY A 613 -10.81 -7.21 -14.36
C GLY A 613 -10.47 -5.80 -13.89
N GLU A 614 -11.00 -5.34 -12.76
CA GLU A 614 -10.69 -4.03 -12.17
C GLU A 614 -9.45 -4.13 -11.27
N LEU A 615 -8.53 -3.17 -11.42
CA LEU A 615 -7.34 -3.10 -10.59
C LEU A 615 -7.65 -2.41 -9.26
N ALA A 616 -7.13 -2.94 -8.15
CA ALA A 616 -7.30 -2.39 -6.81
C ALA A 616 -6.02 -2.54 -5.97
N GLY A 617 -5.92 -1.78 -4.88
CA GLY A 617 -4.82 -1.83 -3.94
C GLY A 617 -3.46 -1.58 -4.58
N GLU A 618 -2.44 -2.28 -4.11
CA GLU A 618 -1.06 -2.11 -4.59
C GLU A 618 -0.90 -2.41 -6.09
N LYS A 619 -1.70 -3.33 -6.65
CA LYS A 619 -1.71 -3.61 -8.09
C LYS A 619 -2.16 -2.41 -8.92
N LEU A 620 -3.16 -1.65 -8.45
CA LEU A 620 -3.59 -0.42 -9.12
C LEU A 620 -2.46 0.61 -9.12
N LEU A 621 -1.82 0.82 -7.98
CA LEU A 621 -0.74 1.79 -7.83
C LEU A 621 0.48 1.45 -8.69
N THR A 622 0.90 0.18 -8.68
CA THR A 622 2.10 -0.26 -9.40
C THR A 622 1.91 -0.49 -10.89
N THR A 623 0.66 -0.67 -11.35
CA THR A 623 0.38 -0.84 -12.78
C THR A 623 0.14 0.51 -13.46
N GLU A 624 -0.70 1.36 -12.85
CA GLU A 624 -1.16 2.59 -13.49
C GLU A 624 -0.37 3.84 -13.08
N TYR A 625 0.26 3.81 -11.90
CA TYR A 625 0.90 4.97 -11.28
C TYR A 625 2.36 4.71 -10.90
N LEU A 626 3.06 3.85 -11.63
CA LEU A 626 4.48 3.64 -11.41
C LEU A 626 5.25 4.91 -11.77
N GLY A 627 5.99 5.47 -10.82
CA GLY A 627 6.76 6.71 -10.96
C GLY A 627 8.25 6.47 -11.10
N ILE A 628 8.96 7.48 -11.63
CA ILE A 628 10.41 7.58 -11.62
C ILE A 628 10.80 8.56 -10.52
N LEU A 629 11.65 8.14 -9.57
CA LEU A 629 12.01 8.96 -8.41
C LEU A 629 12.72 10.28 -8.79
N THR A 630 12.21 11.37 -8.25
CA THR A 630 12.94 12.62 -8.11
C THR A 630 13.07 12.92 -6.61
N HIS A 631 14.31 12.79 -6.08
CA HIS A 631 14.81 13.28 -4.80
C HIS A 631 13.97 13.07 -3.51
N THR A 632 14.46 12.20 -2.62
CA THR A 632 14.02 12.12 -1.22
C THR A 632 14.83 13.08 -0.35
N PRO A 633 14.22 13.97 0.44
CA PRO A 633 14.91 14.71 1.50
C PRO A 633 15.19 13.80 2.69
N LYS A 634 16.36 13.94 3.28
CA LYS A 634 16.81 13.19 4.44
C LYS A 634 16.05 13.62 5.70
N SER A 635 15.27 12.71 6.29
CA SER A 635 14.68 12.87 7.61
C SER A 635 15.73 12.64 8.71
N LYS A 636 15.77 13.55 9.68
CA LYS A 636 16.59 13.38 10.91
C LYS A 636 15.69 12.75 11.97
N LYS A 637 15.92 11.48 12.33
CA LYS A 637 15.26 10.87 13.49
C LYS A 637 15.92 11.33 14.79
N LYS A 638 15.13 11.87 15.71
CA LYS A 638 15.46 11.96 17.14
C LYS A 638 14.82 10.75 17.85
N LEU A 639 15.61 9.95 18.52
CA LEU A 639 15.16 8.87 19.40
C LEU A 639 15.09 9.45 20.82
N PHE A 640 13.94 9.33 21.50
CA PHE A 640 13.78 9.75 22.87
C PHE A 640 13.41 8.59 23.80
N PRO A 641 13.90 8.57 25.03
CA PRO A 641 13.54 7.57 26.04
C PRO A 641 12.18 7.91 26.63
N GLY A 642 11.26 6.95 26.65
CA GLY A 642 9.94 7.10 27.26
C GLY A 642 10.02 7.34 28.77
N VAL A 643 9.36 8.35 29.27
CA VAL A 643 9.14 8.62 30.70
C VAL A 643 7.95 7.79 31.15
N HIS A 644 8.15 6.86 32.08
CA HIS A 644 7.07 6.10 32.71
C HIS A 644 6.22 7.00 33.59
N GLN A 645 4.94 7.17 33.24
CA GLN A 645 3.94 7.72 34.18
C GLN A 645 3.60 6.68 35.26
N SER A 646 3.35 7.16 36.47
CA SER A 646 2.76 6.32 37.51
C SER A 646 1.36 5.87 37.07
N ILE A 647 1.14 4.57 37.04
CA ILE A 647 -0.13 3.93 36.59
C ILE A 647 -1.30 4.33 37.55
N ASP A 648 -1.01 4.89 38.70
CA ASP A 648 -1.96 5.12 39.78
C ASP A 648 -2.67 6.49 39.74
N GLU A 649 -2.19 7.43 38.91
CA GLU A 649 -2.79 8.76 38.75
C GLU A 649 -3.69 8.87 37.52
N PRO A 650 -4.78 9.68 37.57
CA PRO A 650 -5.57 10.00 36.40
C PRO A 650 -4.72 10.58 35.25
N LEU A 651 -5.11 10.33 34.00
CA LEU A 651 -4.37 10.79 32.85
C LEU A 651 -4.19 12.31 32.82
N GLN A 652 -2.96 12.78 32.79
CA GLN A 652 -2.59 14.19 32.77
C GLN A 652 -1.97 14.64 31.44
N ARG A 653 -1.78 13.68 30.50
CA ARG A 653 -1.22 13.93 29.16
C ARG A 653 -2.21 13.50 28.08
N PRO A 654 -2.17 14.13 26.89
CA PRO A 654 -3.00 13.72 25.76
C PRO A 654 -2.72 12.27 25.38
N VAL A 655 -3.77 11.47 25.22
CA VAL A 655 -3.70 10.05 24.83
C VAL A 655 -4.76 9.70 23.80
N THR A 656 -4.56 8.57 23.11
CA THR A 656 -5.51 7.99 22.15
C THR A 656 -6.01 6.64 22.64
N PRO A 657 -7.28 6.29 22.46
CA PRO A 657 -7.82 4.98 22.80
C PRO A 657 -6.99 3.83 22.18
N GLY A 658 -6.86 2.72 22.93
CA GLY A 658 -6.06 1.58 22.51
C GLY A 658 -4.58 1.64 22.87
N TYR A 659 -4.03 2.77 23.30
CA TYR A 659 -2.63 2.89 23.72
C TYR A 659 -2.29 1.96 24.89
N HIS A 660 -3.21 1.80 25.84
CA HIS A 660 -3.04 0.91 26.99
C HIS A 660 -3.14 -0.57 26.65
N ARG A 661 -3.84 -0.95 25.55
CA ARG A 661 -3.96 -2.36 25.11
C ARG A 661 -2.66 -2.92 24.53
N THR A 662 -1.72 -2.09 24.09
CA THR A 662 -0.45 -2.50 23.48
C THR A 662 0.72 -2.63 24.46
N MET A 663 0.52 -2.29 25.73
CA MET A 663 1.56 -2.37 26.78
C MET A 663 1.49 -3.65 27.66
N TYR A 664 0.61 -4.63 27.33
CA TYR A 664 0.55 -5.91 28.02
C TYR A 664 1.14 -7.05 27.20
#